data_41d258f3c9331def1fab8b2b2a609452
#
_entry.id   41d258f3c9331def1fab8b2b2a609452
#
_cell.length_a   1.000
_cell.length_b   1.000
_cell.length_c   1.000
_cell.angle_alpha   90.00
_cell.angle_beta   90.00
_cell.angle_gamma   90.00
#
_symmetry.space_group_name_H-M   'P 1'
#
loop_
_entity.id
_entity.type
_entity.pdbx_description
1 polymer ?
#
loop_
_entity_poly.entity_id
_entity_poly.type
_entity_poly.pdbx_seq_one_letter_code
_entity_poly.pdbx_strand_id
1 'polypeptide(L)'
;MEKILYFDYCTIPVLIIVLFATLMRKMTKGLANRLFITIIILSCINTVFDLGMEFLNGDDQNVLLSVCCYGYYTLRNGTVVLYALFIFAITRTWYRLKSAALKTAIAAPYAVILVLLFTNPFTNKIFVISDANVCERGDWLIVFYGITAVYAVGELLYLIYCKRFLNFDKWVALMSLLVLSFIAVMVQLFYPHVLLEMFANSIALLLVALLVLRPEEMLSSSTVGLLSWKAYKMELKKIIATKQPVQIAVVRFVNAYEILTYLGEDRYYSYMRSVAEQVNQLYKKVYFELYFEHPDNMYIVFDSCDDKLEDETQKLYPLMKDRMKEIDSSGIIPEPRICMLRYPKDLERYEDIVILGHKFHGLIPYEQTFCRASDIIGTKDFEIGSNMDSILNRALTRQSFEMYYQPIYSLKEKKFVSAEALIRLNDLEHGFISPAVFIPAAESKGLILPIGDFVLESVYRFISELDFEKLGLKYIEVNLSVAQCLQKDLPQKIEELEEKYHVTPDKINFEITETTYENIGDVIHENLQAITARGYTFSLDDYGTGYSNIQRVSRLPLKIIKIDKTMVDDMDTPDGMTIMRNTVRMMKEIKKELVVEGVEQAEPLEKLAAMNCDYIQGFYFSRPLPQKEFVRFIMEHNGVM
;
A
#
# COMPACT_ATOMS: atom_id res chain seq x y z
N MET A 1 38.20 49.70 5.39
CA MET A 1 37.35 49.29 4.25
C MET A 1 35.98 48.98 4.83
N GLU A 2 34.94 49.65 4.37
CA GLU A 2 33.57 49.37 4.81
C GLU A 2 33.18 47.91 4.47
N LYS A 3 32.52 47.22 5.42
CA LYS A 3 32.03 45.87 5.20
C LYS A 3 30.83 45.89 4.25
N ILE A 4 30.75 44.91 3.39
CA ILE A 4 29.66 44.78 2.41
C ILE A 4 28.49 44.04 3.07
N LEU A 5 27.49 44.80 3.54
CA LEU A 5 26.30 44.27 4.25
C LEU A 5 25.16 43.86 3.35
N TYR A 6 25.27 44.00 2.03
CA TYR A 6 24.17 43.71 1.10
C TYR A 6 23.65 42.27 1.22
N PHE A 7 24.52 41.32 1.46
CA PHE A 7 24.14 39.90 1.58
C PHE A 7 23.32 39.63 2.84
N ASP A 8 23.66 40.28 3.97
CA ASP A 8 22.92 40.11 5.22
C ASP A 8 21.53 40.75 5.14
N TYR A 9 21.38 41.89 4.47
CA TYR A 9 20.06 42.47 4.18
C TYR A 9 19.20 41.54 3.32
N CYS A 10 19.79 40.82 2.35
CA CYS A 10 19.07 39.88 1.53
C CYS A 10 18.70 38.59 2.28
N THR A 11 19.41 38.23 3.34
CA THR A 11 19.17 37.00 4.14
C THR A 11 17.81 37.02 4.82
N ILE A 12 17.43 38.16 5.45
CA ILE A 12 16.16 38.26 6.19
C ILE A 12 14.94 38.01 5.30
N PRO A 13 14.77 38.70 4.15
CA PRO A 13 13.65 38.43 3.23
C PRO A 13 13.60 36.95 2.77
N VAL A 14 14.75 36.33 2.45
CA VAL A 14 14.81 34.94 2.04
C VAL A 14 14.31 34.02 3.16
N LEU A 15 14.80 34.20 4.38
CA LEU A 15 14.39 33.41 5.54
C LEU A 15 12.91 33.60 5.88
N ILE A 16 12.38 34.82 5.76
CA ILE A 16 10.95 35.13 5.97
C ILE A 16 10.11 34.40 4.91
N ILE A 17 10.52 34.42 3.63
CA ILE A 17 9.83 33.70 2.56
C ILE A 17 9.84 32.18 2.83
N VAL A 18 10.99 31.63 3.24
CA VAL A 18 11.11 30.20 3.58
C VAL A 18 10.23 29.85 4.77
N LEU A 19 10.22 30.68 5.81
CA LEU A 19 9.37 30.50 6.99
C LEU A 19 7.89 30.54 6.60
N PHE A 20 7.47 31.56 5.87
CA PHE A 20 6.10 31.72 5.41
C PHE A 20 5.66 30.54 4.54
N ALA A 21 6.48 30.17 3.53
CA ALA A 21 6.21 29.01 2.68
C ALA A 21 6.12 27.70 3.48
N THR A 22 6.92 27.55 4.53
CA THR A 22 6.90 26.36 5.40
C THR A 22 5.66 26.34 6.30
N LEU A 23 5.21 27.48 6.80
CA LEU A 23 4.02 27.61 7.64
C LEU A 23 2.71 27.49 6.84
N MET A 24 2.65 28.08 5.64
CA MET A 24 1.47 28.00 4.74
C MET A 24 1.25 26.61 4.18
N ARG A 25 2.31 25.85 3.97
CA ARG A 25 2.19 24.43 3.64
C ARG A 25 1.65 23.72 4.87
N LYS A 26 0.52 22.98 4.74
CA LYS A 26 -0.01 22.11 5.82
C LYS A 26 0.97 20.96 6.06
N MET A 27 2.12 21.28 6.63
CA MET A 27 3.16 20.28 6.89
C MET A 27 2.75 19.38 8.05
N THR A 28 3.08 18.12 7.94
CA THR A 28 2.89 17.15 9.03
C THR A 28 3.59 17.68 10.30
N LYS A 29 2.99 17.45 11.46
CA LYS A 29 3.54 17.87 12.78
C LYS A 29 4.81 17.09 13.18
N GLY A 30 5.57 16.58 12.21
CA GLY A 30 6.73 15.73 12.43
C GLY A 30 7.90 16.47 13.10
N LEU A 31 8.73 15.69 13.81
CA LEU A 31 9.92 16.21 14.50
C LEU A 31 10.86 16.99 13.56
N ALA A 32 11.09 16.45 12.35
CA ALA A 32 11.93 17.09 11.34
C ALA A 32 11.42 18.48 10.98
N ASN A 33 10.11 18.65 10.80
CA ASN A 33 9.52 19.95 10.46
C ASN A 33 9.65 20.96 11.60
N ARG A 34 9.45 20.51 12.85
CA ARG A 34 9.65 21.38 14.03
C ARG A 34 11.10 21.83 14.13
N LEU A 35 12.06 20.93 13.96
CA LEU A 35 13.48 21.27 13.98
C LEU A 35 13.83 22.25 12.85
N PHE A 36 13.31 22.02 11.65
CA PHE A 36 13.54 22.92 10.52
C PHE A 36 13.00 24.33 10.77
N ILE A 37 11.75 24.45 11.24
CA ILE A 37 11.17 25.75 11.61
C ILE A 37 12.01 26.44 12.70
N THR A 38 12.45 25.68 13.71
CA THR A 38 13.32 26.21 14.77
C THR A 38 14.64 26.73 14.21
N ILE A 39 15.27 26.01 13.27
CA ILE A 39 16.50 26.45 12.60
C ILE A 39 16.27 27.77 11.86
N ILE A 40 15.16 27.90 11.10
CA ILE A 40 14.84 29.14 10.37
C ILE A 40 14.67 30.31 11.34
N ILE A 41 13.88 30.14 12.40
CA ILE A 41 13.63 31.19 13.39
C ILE A 41 14.94 31.64 14.05
N LEU A 42 15.77 30.69 14.49
CA LEU A 42 17.05 31.01 15.11
C LEU A 42 18.04 31.64 14.12
N SER A 43 18.00 31.24 12.85
CA SER A 43 18.79 31.90 11.79
C SER A 43 18.33 33.33 11.55
N CYS A 44 17.03 33.63 11.57
CA CYS A 44 16.53 35.00 11.51
C CYS A 44 17.05 35.86 12.69
N ILE A 45 16.95 35.35 13.91
CA ILE A 45 17.41 36.02 15.11
C ILE A 45 18.94 36.23 15.05
N ASN A 46 19.68 35.24 14.59
CA ASN A 46 21.11 35.31 14.44
C ASN A 46 21.55 36.38 13.44
N THR A 47 20.85 36.51 12.31
CA THR A 47 21.11 37.59 11.32
C THR A 47 20.83 38.97 11.91
N VAL A 48 19.82 39.10 12.77
CA VAL A 48 19.56 40.38 13.48
C VAL A 48 20.70 40.70 14.43
N PHE A 49 21.27 39.74 15.15
CA PHE A 49 22.44 39.97 16.00
C PHE A 49 23.69 40.33 15.18
N ASP A 50 23.88 39.69 14.03
CA ASP A 50 25.00 39.98 13.12
C ASP A 50 24.96 41.44 12.61
N LEU A 51 23.78 41.82 12.08
CA LEU A 51 23.55 43.22 11.69
C LEU A 51 23.68 44.20 12.86
N GLY A 52 23.16 43.82 14.04
CA GLY A 52 23.27 44.61 15.26
C GLY A 52 24.72 44.88 15.68
N MET A 53 25.60 43.89 15.54
CA MET A 53 27.03 44.09 15.79
C MET A 53 27.65 45.15 14.86
N GLU A 54 27.27 45.11 13.59
CA GLU A 54 27.81 46.07 12.62
C GLU A 54 27.25 47.50 12.80
N PHE A 55 25.95 47.62 13.11
CA PHE A 55 25.33 48.94 13.33
C PHE A 55 25.80 49.62 14.62
N LEU A 56 26.09 48.84 15.66
CA LEU A 56 26.52 49.37 16.97
C LEU A 56 28.04 49.53 17.09
N ASN A 57 28.80 49.10 16.09
CA ASN A 57 30.25 49.30 16.07
C ASN A 57 30.58 50.77 16.01
N GLY A 58 31.30 51.28 17.03
CA GLY A 58 31.71 52.69 17.14
C GLY A 58 30.66 53.59 17.79
N ASP A 59 29.55 53.05 18.28
CA ASP A 59 28.51 53.78 19.01
C ASP A 59 28.66 53.57 20.53
N ASP A 60 28.22 54.51 21.35
CA ASP A 60 28.39 54.47 22.82
C ASP A 60 27.54 53.44 23.57
N GLN A 61 27.00 52.42 22.84
CA GLN A 61 26.10 51.38 23.37
C GLN A 61 26.81 50.05 23.64
N ASN A 62 27.87 50.03 24.44
CA ASN A 62 28.68 48.84 24.74
C ASN A 62 27.91 47.66 25.27
N VAL A 63 26.85 47.88 26.09
CA VAL A 63 26.04 46.80 26.64
C VAL A 63 25.24 46.10 25.55
N LEU A 64 24.64 46.86 24.63
CA LEU A 64 23.86 46.33 23.54
C LEU A 64 24.75 45.60 22.53
N LEU A 65 25.92 46.16 22.23
CA LEU A 65 26.94 45.50 21.39
C LEU A 65 27.38 44.16 21.99
N SER A 66 27.63 44.13 23.32
CA SER A 66 27.94 42.85 24.02
C SER A 66 26.85 41.84 23.87
N VAL A 67 25.58 42.22 24.06
CA VAL A 67 24.42 41.31 23.88
C VAL A 67 24.39 40.77 22.46
N CYS A 68 24.61 41.60 21.44
CA CYS A 68 24.67 41.16 20.06
C CYS A 68 25.81 40.14 19.81
N CYS A 69 27.02 40.42 20.34
CA CYS A 69 28.16 39.48 20.20
C CYS A 69 27.88 38.14 20.87
N TYR A 70 27.39 38.10 22.11
CA TYR A 70 27.03 36.86 22.80
C TYR A 70 25.90 36.10 22.08
N GLY A 71 24.86 36.83 21.65
CA GLY A 71 23.73 36.26 20.88
C GLY A 71 24.20 35.61 19.60
N TYR A 72 25.00 36.34 18.82
CA TYR A 72 25.55 35.85 17.54
C TYR A 72 26.37 34.56 17.72
N TYR A 73 27.38 34.55 18.58
CA TYR A 73 28.24 33.37 18.76
C TYR A 73 27.49 32.18 19.35
N THR A 74 26.50 32.41 20.22
CA THR A 74 25.66 31.34 20.78
C THR A 74 24.77 30.71 19.72
N LEU A 75 24.02 31.52 18.98
CA LEU A 75 23.04 31.02 18.01
C LEU A 75 23.71 30.44 16.77
N ARG A 76 24.76 31.05 16.25
CA ARG A 76 25.52 30.54 15.12
C ARG A 76 25.99 29.12 15.35
N ASN A 77 26.57 28.79 16.49
CA ASN A 77 27.04 27.45 16.81
C ASN A 77 25.89 26.52 17.23
N GLY A 78 24.82 27.06 17.83
CA GLY A 78 23.62 26.27 18.19
C GLY A 78 22.84 25.77 16.99
N THR A 79 22.77 26.55 15.89
CA THR A 79 22.12 26.10 14.65
C THR A 79 22.80 24.91 14.00
N VAL A 80 24.12 24.78 14.12
CA VAL A 80 24.86 23.58 13.62
C VAL A 80 24.42 22.33 14.35
N VAL A 81 24.28 22.37 15.66
CA VAL A 81 23.80 21.22 16.46
C VAL A 81 22.38 20.83 16.06
N LEU A 82 21.51 21.84 15.88
CA LEU A 82 20.14 21.60 15.45
C LEU A 82 20.08 21.00 14.05
N TYR A 83 21.00 21.38 13.16
CA TYR A 83 21.09 20.78 11.84
C TYR A 83 21.52 19.32 11.91
N ALA A 84 22.49 18.97 12.77
CA ALA A 84 22.82 17.56 13.04
C ALA A 84 21.58 16.76 13.49
N LEU A 85 20.81 17.30 14.44
CA LEU A 85 19.57 16.68 14.90
C LEU A 85 18.51 16.58 13.79
N PHE A 86 18.42 17.60 12.93
CA PHE A 86 17.52 17.59 11.77
C PHE A 86 17.88 16.48 10.78
N ILE A 87 19.17 16.24 10.51
CA ILE A 87 19.62 15.12 9.67
C ILE A 87 19.18 13.78 10.29
N PHE A 88 19.32 13.57 11.60
CA PHE A 88 18.83 12.36 12.27
C PHE A 88 17.31 12.20 12.15
N ALA A 89 16.54 13.29 12.22
CA ALA A 89 15.10 13.28 12.07
C ALA A 89 14.67 12.94 10.63
N ILE A 90 15.28 13.56 9.61
CA ILE A 90 14.97 13.31 8.20
C ILE A 90 15.36 11.91 7.75
N THR A 91 16.48 11.40 8.26
CA THR A 91 16.95 10.04 7.93
C THR A 91 16.26 8.95 8.74
N ARG A 92 15.33 9.30 9.65
CA ARG A 92 14.63 8.39 10.56
C ARG A 92 15.56 7.57 11.47
N THR A 93 16.73 8.06 11.75
CA THR A 93 17.70 7.40 12.61
C THR A 93 17.71 7.97 14.03
N TRP A 94 16.66 8.71 14.41
CA TRP A 94 16.49 9.33 15.72
C TRP A 94 16.62 8.32 16.87
N TYR A 95 16.20 7.07 16.66
CA TYR A 95 16.35 5.99 17.64
C TYR A 95 17.80 5.73 18.08
N ARG A 96 18.78 6.06 17.23
CA ARG A 96 20.21 5.95 17.57
C ARG A 96 20.62 6.93 18.66
N LEU A 97 19.91 8.04 18.80
CA LEU A 97 20.11 9.02 19.88
C LEU A 97 19.71 8.49 21.27
N LYS A 98 19.16 7.29 21.39
CA LYS A 98 19.00 6.61 22.70
C LYS A 98 20.35 6.26 23.32
N SER A 99 21.42 6.11 22.53
CA SER A 99 22.78 5.90 23.01
C SER A 99 23.30 7.13 23.76
N ALA A 100 23.72 6.95 25.02
CA ALA A 100 24.33 8.02 25.81
C ALA A 100 25.59 8.57 25.16
N ALA A 101 26.42 7.70 24.59
CA ALA A 101 27.66 8.08 23.92
C ALA A 101 27.39 9.04 22.73
N LEU A 102 26.38 8.76 21.90
CA LEU A 102 26.05 9.62 20.76
C LEU A 102 25.47 10.97 21.21
N LYS A 103 24.61 10.98 22.23
CA LYS A 103 24.11 12.24 22.82
C LYS A 103 25.25 13.10 23.33
N THR A 104 26.19 12.49 24.08
CA THR A 104 27.36 13.20 24.59
C THR A 104 28.24 13.70 23.45
N ALA A 105 28.49 12.91 22.41
CA ALA A 105 29.28 13.32 21.25
C ALA A 105 28.70 14.53 20.52
N ILE A 106 27.36 14.65 20.44
CA ILE A 106 26.67 15.78 19.83
C ILE A 106 26.61 16.99 20.79
N ALA A 107 26.40 16.78 22.08
CA ALA A 107 26.19 17.89 23.01
C ALA A 107 27.51 18.48 23.59
N ALA A 108 28.53 17.65 23.82
CA ALA A 108 29.75 18.08 24.52
C ALA A 108 30.55 19.18 23.77
N PRO A 109 30.74 19.12 22.43
CA PRO A 109 31.47 20.20 21.76
C PRO A 109 30.77 21.57 21.88
N TYR A 110 29.43 21.60 21.80
CA TYR A 110 28.66 22.82 21.99
C TYR A 110 28.70 23.31 23.45
N ALA A 111 28.66 22.39 24.41
CA ALA A 111 28.82 22.74 25.83
C ALA A 111 30.17 23.44 26.08
N VAL A 112 31.25 23.02 25.42
CA VAL A 112 32.55 23.68 25.49
C VAL A 112 32.44 25.12 24.97
N ILE A 113 31.76 25.34 23.84
CA ILE A 113 31.53 26.71 23.31
C ILE A 113 30.80 27.58 24.34
N LEU A 114 29.74 27.05 24.96
CA LEU A 114 28.97 27.80 25.98
C LEU A 114 29.82 28.13 27.20
N VAL A 115 30.65 27.21 27.68
CA VAL A 115 31.58 27.46 28.79
C VAL A 115 32.60 28.53 28.43
N LEU A 116 33.20 28.50 27.25
CA LEU A 116 34.13 29.50 26.77
C LEU A 116 33.46 30.88 26.67
N LEU A 117 32.24 30.95 26.12
CA LEU A 117 31.48 32.21 26.08
C LEU A 117 31.16 32.74 27.45
N PHE A 118 30.74 31.87 28.41
CA PHE A 118 30.46 32.28 29.78
C PHE A 118 31.68 32.81 30.52
N THR A 119 32.86 32.29 30.18
CA THR A 119 34.13 32.77 30.77
C THR A 119 34.74 33.97 30.06
N ASN A 120 34.21 34.38 28.90
CA ASN A 120 34.78 35.48 28.10
C ASN A 120 34.82 36.83 28.83
N PRO A 121 33.86 37.24 29.70
CA PRO A 121 33.95 38.48 30.46
C PRO A 121 35.19 38.58 31.32
N PHE A 122 35.77 37.45 31.73
CA PHE A 122 36.98 37.39 32.57
C PHE A 122 38.25 37.17 31.76
N THR A 123 38.14 36.49 30.62
CA THR A 123 39.32 36.06 29.83
C THR A 123 39.61 36.97 28.65
N ASN A 124 38.59 37.62 28.08
CA ASN A 124 38.69 38.45 26.87
C ASN A 124 39.32 37.70 25.68
N LYS A 125 39.16 36.38 25.62
CA LYS A 125 39.86 35.54 24.63
C LYS A 125 39.06 35.24 23.38
N ILE A 126 37.71 35.38 23.41
CA ILE A 126 36.84 35.07 22.26
C ILE A 126 36.58 36.36 21.47
N PHE A 127 36.14 37.39 22.14
CA PHE A 127 36.02 38.72 21.59
C PHE A 127 36.26 39.77 22.69
N VAL A 128 36.68 40.95 22.29
CA VAL A 128 36.90 42.11 23.16
C VAL A 128 36.18 43.30 22.56
N ILE A 129 35.55 44.10 23.39
CA ILE A 129 35.06 45.42 22.97
C ILE A 129 36.16 46.42 23.27
N SER A 130 36.74 46.99 22.23
CA SER A 130 37.82 47.99 22.37
C SER A 130 37.29 49.32 22.92
N ASP A 131 38.21 50.20 23.37
CA ASP A 131 37.87 51.56 23.85
C ASP A 131 37.15 52.39 22.75
N ALA A 132 37.27 52.01 21.50
CA ALA A 132 36.58 52.62 20.37
C ALA A 132 35.18 52.04 20.14
N ASN A 133 34.64 51.24 21.06
CA ASN A 133 33.36 50.57 20.97
C ASN A 133 33.24 49.64 19.73
N VAL A 134 34.31 48.97 19.37
CA VAL A 134 34.39 48.03 18.26
C VAL A 134 34.58 46.60 18.80
N CYS A 135 33.78 45.65 18.28
CA CYS A 135 33.94 44.23 18.61
C CYS A 135 35.15 43.64 17.85
N GLU A 136 36.24 43.39 18.56
CA GLU A 136 37.45 42.77 18.02
C GLU A 136 37.49 41.27 18.32
N ARG A 137 38.01 40.50 17.38
CA ARG A 137 38.13 39.05 17.47
C ARG A 137 39.28 38.64 18.38
N GLY A 138 39.02 37.77 19.37
CA GLY A 138 40.04 37.22 20.25
C GLY A 138 40.70 35.94 19.69
N ASP A 139 41.87 35.59 20.25
CA ASP A 139 42.72 34.48 19.79
C ASP A 139 42.01 33.09 19.84
N TRP A 140 41.12 32.90 20.82
CA TRP A 140 40.42 31.62 20.99
C TRP A 140 39.23 31.40 20.07
N LEU A 141 38.93 32.36 19.20
CA LEU A 141 37.90 32.21 18.18
C LEU A 141 38.23 31.04 17.24
N ILE A 142 39.52 30.70 17.07
CA ILE A 142 39.97 29.54 16.30
C ILE A 142 39.42 28.20 16.86
N VAL A 143 39.18 28.12 18.17
CA VAL A 143 38.58 26.95 18.83
C VAL A 143 37.13 26.77 18.36
N PHE A 144 36.38 27.86 18.16
CA PHE A 144 35.02 27.84 17.66
C PHE A 144 34.99 27.30 16.23
N TYR A 145 35.87 27.80 15.37
CA TYR A 145 35.99 27.25 14.00
C TYR A 145 36.38 25.77 14.00
N GLY A 146 37.29 25.37 14.91
CA GLY A 146 37.67 23.97 15.06
C GLY A 146 36.49 23.05 15.46
N ILE A 147 35.69 23.51 16.43
CA ILE A 147 34.49 22.75 16.87
C ILE A 147 33.44 22.70 15.76
N THR A 148 33.21 23.82 15.07
CA THR A 148 32.27 23.84 13.92
C THR A 148 32.74 22.89 12.81
N ALA A 149 34.04 22.84 12.53
CA ALA A 149 34.61 21.91 11.56
C ALA A 149 34.40 20.43 11.96
N VAL A 150 34.50 20.11 13.26
CA VAL A 150 34.21 18.74 13.76
C VAL A 150 32.76 18.37 13.49
N TYR A 151 31.80 19.27 13.74
CA TYR A 151 30.41 19.01 13.39
C TYR A 151 30.24 18.84 11.88
N ALA A 152 30.78 19.73 11.06
CA ALA A 152 30.64 19.69 9.61
C ALA A 152 31.20 18.38 9.02
N VAL A 153 32.36 17.91 9.52
CA VAL A 153 32.94 16.62 9.12
C VAL A 153 32.07 15.46 9.57
N GLY A 154 31.56 15.49 10.80
CA GLY A 154 30.66 14.47 11.34
C GLY A 154 29.36 14.37 10.51
N GLU A 155 28.74 15.51 10.21
CA GLU A 155 27.54 15.59 9.37
C GLU A 155 27.80 15.12 7.94
N LEU A 156 28.92 15.51 7.36
CA LEU A 156 29.34 15.07 6.02
C LEU A 156 29.49 13.54 5.95
N LEU A 157 30.24 12.94 6.88
CA LEU A 157 30.43 11.50 6.95
C LEU A 157 29.09 10.79 7.16
N TYR A 158 28.23 11.34 7.99
CA TYR A 158 26.90 10.78 8.23
C TYR A 158 25.99 10.88 7.01
N LEU A 159 25.99 12.00 6.28
CA LEU A 159 25.23 12.16 5.03
C LEU A 159 25.74 11.25 3.92
N ILE A 160 27.07 11.02 3.83
CA ILE A 160 27.64 10.03 2.91
C ILE A 160 27.15 8.62 3.26
N TYR A 161 27.14 8.25 4.53
CA TYR A 161 26.59 6.99 5.01
C TYR A 161 25.09 6.85 4.67
N CYS A 162 24.32 7.93 4.84
CA CYS A 162 22.88 7.96 4.59
C CYS A 162 22.50 8.05 3.10
N LYS A 163 23.45 8.26 2.17
CA LYS A 163 23.18 8.38 0.73
C LYS A 163 22.33 7.22 0.18
N ARG A 164 22.54 6.01 0.68
CA ARG A 164 21.79 4.80 0.28
C ARG A 164 20.33 4.80 0.72
N PHE A 165 19.94 5.65 1.68
CA PHE A 165 18.59 5.72 2.26
C PHE A 165 17.81 6.95 1.81
N LEU A 166 18.46 7.88 1.11
CA LEU A 166 17.89 9.14 0.65
C LEU A 166 17.80 9.15 -0.87
N ASN A 167 16.73 9.75 -1.39
CA ASN A 167 16.67 10.10 -2.81
C ASN A 167 17.76 11.12 -3.13
N PHE A 168 18.28 11.08 -4.35
CA PHE A 168 19.37 11.96 -4.79
C PHE A 168 19.08 13.43 -4.53
N ASP A 169 17.88 13.92 -4.87
CA ASP A 169 17.48 15.31 -4.67
C ASP A 169 17.53 15.75 -3.20
N LYS A 170 17.01 14.88 -2.30
CA LYS A 170 17.04 15.13 -0.86
C LYS A 170 18.45 15.12 -0.30
N TRP A 171 19.28 14.19 -0.80
CA TRP A 171 20.69 14.12 -0.39
C TRP A 171 21.46 15.37 -0.82
N VAL A 172 21.27 15.81 -2.08
CA VAL A 172 21.90 17.04 -2.60
C VAL A 172 21.46 18.26 -1.81
N ALA A 173 20.17 18.38 -1.48
CA ALA A 173 19.66 19.51 -0.70
C ALA A 173 20.23 19.54 0.72
N LEU A 174 20.40 18.41 1.38
CA LEU A 174 21.04 18.35 2.70
C LEU A 174 22.55 18.65 2.61
N MET A 175 23.21 18.16 1.57
CA MET A 175 24.62 18.46 1.32
C MET A 175 24.86 19.93 0.98
N SER A 176 23.90 20.61 0.36
CA SER A 176 24.05 22.02 -0.07
C SER A 176 24.36 22.94 1.09
N LEU A 177 23.80 22.69 2.30
CA LEU A 177 24.08 23.51 3.47
C LEU A 177 25.55 23.44 3.87
N LEU A 178 26.13 22.25 3.92
CA LEU A 178 27.55 22.07 4.24
C LEU A 178 28.46 22.67 3.18
N VAL A 179 28.14 22.44 1.90
CA VAL A 179 28.96 22.92 0.76
C VAL A 179 28.89 24.45 0.65
N LEU A 180 27.69 25.04 0.71
CA LEU A 180 27.53 26.49 0.58
C LEU A 180 28.12 27.22 1.78
N SER A 181 27.94 26.70 3.01
CA SER A 181 28.59 27.26 4.20
C SER A 181 30.10 27.17 4.10
N PHE A 182 30.67 26.04 3.65
CA PHE A 182 32.11 25.90 3.46
C PHE A 182 32.64 26.92 2.43
N ILE A 183 31.98 27.06 1.28
CA ILE A 183 32.36 28.03 0.25
C ILE A 183 32.31 29.46 0.82
N ALA A 184 31.23 29.79 1.55
CA ALA A 184 31.09 31.11 2.16
C ALA A 184 32.22 31.43 3.14
N VAL A 185 32.56 30.48 4.02
CA VAL A 185 33.67 30.62 4.98
C VAL A 185 35.01 30.81 4.25
N MET A 186 35.26 30.01 3.19
CA MET A 186 36.47 30.14 2.38
C MET A 186 36.55 31.51 1.69
N VAL A 187 35.44 32.02 1.12
CA VAL A 187 35.40 33.35 0.54
C VAL A 187 35.70 34.42 1.59
N GLN A 188 35.11 34.31 2.78
CA GLN A 188 35.35 35.26 3.88
C GLN A 188 36.79 35.20 4.42
N LEU A 189 37.47 34.08 4.29
CA LEU A 189 38.89 33.99 4.68
C LEU A 189 39.80 34.83 3.77
N PHE A 190 39.50 34.82 2.44
CA PHE A 190 40.26 35.61 1.46
C PHE A 190 39.77 37.05 1.34
N TYR A 191 38.47 37.29 1.60
CA TYR A 191 37.82 38.59 1.50
C TYR A 191 37.05 38.92 2.78
N PRO A 192 37.72 39.29 3.90
CA PRO A 192 37.09 39.48 5.22
C PRO A 192 36.00 40.55 5.27
N HIS A 193 35.90 41.39 4.25
CA HIS A 193 34.90 42.46 4.16
C HIS A 193 33.58 42.01 3.58
N VAL A 194 33.51 40.78 3.01
CA VAL A 194 32.29 40.21 2.41
C VAL A 194 31.64 39.27 3.40
N LEU A 195 30.51 39.69 3.99
CA LEU A 195 29.71 38.83 4.87
C LEU A 195 28.76 38.00 4.03
N LEU A 196 29.11 36.72 3.78
CA LEU A 196 28.41 35.83 2.85
C LEU A 196 27.77 34.63 3.55
N GLU A 197 28.22 34.29 4.76
CA GLU A 197 27.86 33.04 5.44
C GLU A 197 26.35 32.92 5.70
N MET A 198 25.72 33.98 6.24
CA MET A 198 24.27 33.95 6.56
C MET A 198 23.42 33.85 5.30
N PHE A 199 23.81 34.51 4.23
CA PHE A 199 23.13 34.44 2.94
C PHE A 199 23.23 33.04 2.32
N ALA A 200 24.43 32.45 2.30
CA ALA A 200 24.65 31.10 1.81
C ALA A 200 23.81 30.08 2.58
N ASN A 201 23.73 30.20 3.90
CA ASN A 201 22.88 29.38 4.75
C ASN A 201 21.38 29.54 4.42
N SER A 202 20.93 30.78 4.18
CA SER A 202 19.54 31.05 3.82
C SER A 202 19.13 30.38 2.48
N ILE A 203 20.01 30.42 1.48
CA ILE A 203 19.82 29.74 0.20
C ILE A 203 19.80 28.23 0.39
N ALA A 204 20.70 27.68 1.21
CA ALA A 204 20.69 26.23 1.50
C ALA A 204 19.41 25.78 2.21
N LEU A 205 18.92 26.58 3.19
CA LEU A 205 17.62 26.32 3.85
C LEU A 205 16.45 26.41 2.86
N LEU A 206 16.49 27.32 1.90
CA LEU A 206 15.51 27.39 0.81
C LEU A 206 15.53 26.10 -0.04
N LEU A 207 16.70 25.60 -0.41
CA LEU A 207 16.83 24.33 -1.15
C LEU A 207 16.29 23.15 -0.34
N VAL A 208 16.57 23.10 0.96
CA VAL A 208 16.00 22.08 1.85
C VAL A 208 14.48 22.19 1.90
N ALA A 209 13.91 23.38 2.01
CA ALA A 209 12.46 23.58 2.00
C ALA A 209 11.80 23.12 0.69
N LEU A 210 12.46 23.38 -0.44
CA LEU A 210 11.93 23.03 -1.77
C LEU A 210 12.06 21.54 -2.12
N LEU A 211 13.19 20.91 -1.75
CA LEU A 211 13.52 19.56 -2.23
C LEU A 211 13.29 18.46 -1.18
N VAL A 212 13.46 18.79 0.12
CA VAL A 212 13.34 17.79 1.19
C VAL A 212 11.92 17.76 1.74
N LEU A 213 11.34 18.92 1.97
CA LEU A 213 10.04 19.09 2.62
C LEU A 213 8.92 19.29 1.58
N ARG A 214 8.69 18.32 0.70
CA ARG A 214 7.59 18.33 -0.27
C ARG A 214 6.38 17.56 0.29
N PRO A 215 5.38 18.23 0.86
CA PRO A 215 4.20 17.53 1.41
C PRO A 215 3.20 17.10 0.34
N GLU A 216 3.10 17.83 -0.79
CA GLU A 216 2.04 17.64 -1.79
C GLU A 216 2.08 16.28 -2.50
N GLU A 217 3.27 15.70 -2.71
CA GLU A 217 3.41 14.36 -3.30
C GLU A 217 3.12 13.22 -2.31
N MET A 218 3.09 13.51 -1.02
CA MET A 218 2.91 12.53 0.05
C MET A 218 1.53 12.58 0.70
N LEU A 219 0.82 13.69 0.57
CA LEU A 219 -0.53 13.80 1.10
C LEU A 219 -1.51 13.02 0.23
N SER A 220 -2.50 12.40 0.85
CA SER A 220 -3.61 11.80 0.12
C SER A 220 -4.28 12.86 -0.75
N SER A 221 -4.48 12.59 -2.05
CA SER A 221 -5.24 13.45 -2.96
C SER A 221 -6.69 13.67 -2.51
N SER A 222 -7.18 12.82 -1.63
CA SER A 222 -8.54 12.81 -1.11
C SER A 222 -8.79 13.74 0.07
N THR A 223 -8.01 14.79 0.25
CA THR A 223 -8.29 15.91 1.17
C THR A 223 -8.37 15.57 2.67
N VAL A 224 -8.03 14.37 3.09
CA VAL A 224 -8.12 13.98 4.52
C VAL A 224 -6.97 14.58 5.36
N GLY A 225 -5.94 15.09 4.72
CA GLY A 225 -4.75 15.61 5.41
C GLY A 225 -3.84 14.51 5.97
N LEU A 226 -4.02 13.28 5.53
CA LEU A 226 -3.21 12.11 5.88
C LEU A 226 -2.19 11.80 4.77
N LEU A 227 -1.09 11.16 5.16
CA LEU A 227 -0.09 10.69 4.23
C LEU A 227 -0.64 9.55 3.36
N SER A 228 -0.28 9.53 2.07
CA SER A 228 -0.79 8.54 1.12
C SER A 228 -0.17 7.16 1.31
N TRP A 229 -0.80 6.14 0.71
CA TRP A 229 -0.24 4.79 0.55
C TRP A 229 1.16 4.79 -0.09
N LYS A 230 1.39 5.67 -1.07
CA LYS A 230 2.72 5.84 -1.69
C LYS A 230 3.75 6.29 -0.65
N ALA A 231 3.38 7.21 0.23
CA ALA A 231 4.24 7.67 1.32
C ALA A 231 4.52 6.55 2.34
N TYR A 232 3.50 5.74 2.70
CA TYR A 232 3.68 4.57 3.56
C TYR A 232 4.67 3.57 2.97
N LYS A 233 4.52 3.21 1.70
CA LYS A 233 5.44 2.28 1.02
C LYS A 233 6.88 2.80 1.02
N MET A 234 7.08 4.08 0.80
CA MET A 234 8.41 4.70 0.84
C MET A 234 8.99 4.67 2.25
N GLU A 235 8.16 4.97 3.25
CA GLU A 235 8.60 4.97 4.65
C GLU A 235 8.91 3.55 5.13
N LEU A 236 8.07 2.57 4.80
CA LEU A 236 8.30 1.16 5.14
C LEU A 236 9.62 0.64 4.55
N LYS A 237 9.92 0.94 3.27
CA LYS A 237 11.20 0.59 2.66
C LYS A 237 12.38 1.20 3.40
N LYS A 238 12.24 2.43 3.89
CA LYS A 238 13.27 3.13 4.64
C LYS A 238 13.45 2.54 6.04
N ILE A 239 12.37 2.22 6.73
CA ILE A 239 12.39 1.52 8.04
C ILE A 239 13.16 0.21 7.91
N ILE A 240 12.86 -0.59 6.88
CA ILE A 240 13.52 -1.87 6.64
C ILE A 240 15.00 -1.67 6.31
N ALA A 241 15.34 -0.73 5.42
CA ALA A 241 16.71 -0.45 5.04
C ALA A 241 17.56 0.04 6.23
N THR A 242 16.97 0.80 7.17
CA THR A 242 17.66 1.30 8.37
C THR A 242 17.60 0.33 9.55
N LYS A 243 16.81 -0.74 9.43
CA LYS A 243 16.49 -1.69 10.53
C LYS A 243 15.96 -0.96 11.77
N GLN A 244 15.16 0.10 11.58
CA GLN A 244 14.57 0.87 12.67
C GLN A 244 13.48 0.04 13.34
N PRO A 245 13.56 -0.21 14.67
CA PRO A 245 12.48 -0.85 15.40
C PRO A 245 11.26 0.08 15.45
N VAL A 246 10.13 -0.39 14.93
CA VAL A 246 8.87 0.34 14.91
C VAL A 246 7.71 -0.59 15.25
N GLN A 247 6.61 0.00 15.70
CA GLN A 247 5.34 -0.69 15.85
C GLN A 247 4.35 -0.11 14.86
N ILE A 248 3.61 -0.97 14.16
CA ILE A 248 2.66 -0.56 13.12
C ILE A 248 1.30 -1.10 13.50
N ALA A 249 0.30 -0.22 13.60
CA ALA A 249 -1.09 -0.62 13.67
C ALA A 249 -1.73 -0.47 12.29
N VAL A 250 -2.26 -1.54 11.76
CA VAL A 250 -3.05 -1.54 10.53
C VAL A 250 -4.52 -1.57 10.93
N VAL A 251 -5.27 -0.59 10.48
CA VAL A 251 -6.72 -0.50 10.67
C VAL A 251 -7.38 -0.68 9.31
N ARG A 252 -8.19 -1.72 9.15
CA ARG A 252 -8.97 -1.98 7.94
C ARG A 252 -10.45 -1.83 8.22
N PHE A 253 -11.12 -1.03 7.44
CA PHE A 253 -12.58 -0.88 7.47
C PHE A 253 -13.18 -1.88 6.47
N VAL A 254 -13.73 -3.00 6.97
CA VAL A 254 -14.20 -4.11 6.13
C VAL A 254 -15.34 -3.67 5.22
N ASN A 255 -16.23 -2.82 5.73
CA ASN A 255 -17.37 -2.27 5.00
C ASN A 255 -17.14 -0.83 4.48
N ALA A 256 -15.90 -0.48 4.14
CA ALA A 256 -15.55 0.88 3.69
C ALA A 256 -16.30 1.32 2.43
N TYR A 257 -16.49 0.41 1.48
CA TYR A 257 -17.19 0.70 0.22
C TYR A 257 -18.68 0.97 0.43
N GLU A 258 -19.33 0.20 1.31
CA GLU A 258 -20.73 0.41 1.67
C GLU A 258 -20.91 1.76 2.35
N ILE A 259 -20.00 2.10 3.29
CA ILE A 259 -20.01 3.40 3.96
C ILE A 259 -19.78 4.54 2.96
N LEU A 260 -18.80 4.38 2.06
CA LEU A 260 -18.48 5.36 1.02
C LEU A 260 -19.67 5.58 0.08
N THR A 261 -20.29 4.49 -0.37
CA THR A 261 -21.47 4.54 -1.26
C THR A 261 -22.66 5.20 -0.58
N TYR A 262 -22.89 4.89 0.70
CA TYR A 262 -24.00 5.44 1.46
C TYR A 262 -23.83 6.92 1.81
N LEU A 263 -22.66 7.31 2.34
CA LEU A 263 -22.39 8.69 2.77
C LEU A 263 -22.03 9.63 1.61
N GLY A 264 -21.51 9.10 0.51
CA GLY A 264 -20.81 9.85 -0.52
C GLY A 264 -19.39 10.27 -0.08
N GLU A 265 -18.56 10.67 -1.06
CA GLU A 265 -17.14 10.97 -0.84
C GLU A 265 -16.89 12.03 0.23
N ASP A 266 -17.58 13.16 0.19
CA ASP A 266 -17.33 14.29 1.08
C ASP A 266 -17.56 13.94 2.56
N ARG A 267 -18.65 13.23 2.87
CA ARG A 267 -18.98 12.81 4.24
C ARG A 267 -18.05 11.69 4.70
N TYR A 268 -17.74 10.75 3.80
CA TYR A 268 -16.80 9.68 4.10
C TYR A 268 -15.42 10.24 4.47
N TYR A 269 -14.89 11.17 3.69
CA TYR A 269 -13.62 11.81 4.02
C TYR A 269 -13.68 12.68 5.28
N SER A 270 -14.83 13.30 5.55
CA SER A 270 -15.04 14.01 6.82
C SER A 270 -14.97 13.05 8.01
N TYR A 271 -15.58 11.86 7.88
CA TYR A 271 -15.47 10.80 8.87
C TYR A 271 -14.02 10.37 9.07
N MET A 272 -13.28 10.03 8.01
CA MET A 272 -11.88 9.63 8.10
C MET A 272 -10.98 10.71 8.73
N ARG A 273 -11.26 11.99 8.46
CA ARG A 273 -10.57 13.11 9.10
C ARG A 273 -10.85 13.14 10.61
N SER A 274 -12.09 12.93 11.00
CA SER A 274 -12.46 12.89 12.41
C SER A 274 -11.84 11.71 13.16
N VAL A 275 -11.74 10.55 12.51
CA VAL A 275 -10.99 9.38 13.02
C VAL A 275 -9.51 9.74 13.22
N ALA A 276 -8.88 10.39 12.24
CA ALA A 276 -7.51 10.84 12.35
C ALA A 276 -7.29 11.83 13.51
N GLU A 277 -8.24 12.69 13.78
CA GLU A 277 -8.22 13.60 14.94
C GLU A 277 -8.28 12.83 16.26
N GLN A 278 -9.12 11.81 16.35
CA GLN A 278 -9.20 10.94 17.53
C GLN A 278 -7.90 10.15 17.76
N VAL A 279 -7.31 9.61 16.69
CA VAL A 279 -5.97 8.96 16.74
C VAL A 279 -4.93 9.96 17.25
N ASN A 280 -4.92 11.20 16.76
CA ASN A 280 -4.02 12.24 17.23
C ASN A 280 -4.25 12.61 18.70
N GLN A 281 -5.49 12.53 19.18
CA GLN A 281 -5.82 12.79 20.58
C GLN A 281 -5.39 11.63 21.49
N LEU A 282 -5.59 10.40 21.06
CA LEU A 282 -5.23 9.20 21.80
C LEU A 282 -3.71 9.12 22.02
N TYR A 283 -2.93 9.40 21.00
CA TYR A 283 -1.46 9.26 21.02
C TYR A 283 -0.71 10.58 21.19
N LYS A 284 -1.27 11.57 21.88
CA LYS A 284 -0.63 12.91 22.09
C LYS A 284 0.80 12.86 22.62
N LYS A 285 1.14 11.85 23.39
CA LYS A 285 2.44 11.70 24.07
C LYS A 285 3.45 10.85 23.29
N VAL A 286 3.01 10.20 22.22
CA VAL A 286 3.82 9.30 21.40
C VAL A 286 4.02 9.91 20.02
N TYR A 287 5.22 9.75 19.46
CA TYR A 287 5.44 10.14 18.07
C TYR A 287 4.96 9.03 17.15
N PHE A 288 4.11 9.38 16.18
CA PHE A 288 3.61 8.47 15.17
C PHE A 288 3.34 9.22 13.87
N GLU A 289 3.23 8.49 12.79
CA GLU A 289 2.75 8.97 11.49
C GLU A 289 1.53 8.18 11.06
N LEU A 290 0.60 8.87 10.41
CA LEU A 290 -0.68 8.31 10.00
C LEU A 290 -0.78 8.35 8.48
N TYR A 291 -1.02 7.17 7.89
CA TYR A 291 -1.15 6.98 6.46
C TYR A 291 -2.53 6.43 6.12
N PHE A 292 -3.02 6.78 4.94
CA PHE A 292 -4.31 6.34 4.45
C PHE A 292 -4.19 5.76 3.04
N GLU A 293 -4.75 4.58 2.85
CA GLU A 293 -4.94 3.93 1.58
C GLU A 293 -6.44 3.85 1.31
N HIS A 294 -6.88 4.61 0.32
CA HIS A 294 -8.29 4.68 -0.05
C HIS A 294 -8.79 3.34 -0.61
N PRO A 295 -10.01 2.91 -0.25
CA PRO A 295 -10.90 3.54 0.72
C PRO A 295 -10.77 2.98 2.15
N ASP A 296 -10.12 1.88 2.35
CA ASP A 296 -10.37 0.96 3.46
C ASP A 296 -9.24 0.80 4.47
N ASN A 297 -8.00 1.24 4.18
CA ASN A 297 -6.88 1.00 5.07
C ASN A 297 -6.28 2.29 5.67
N MET A 298 -5.98 2.22 6.96
CA MET A 298 -5.22 3.24 7.68
C MET A 298 -4.03 2.58 8.40
N TYR A 299 -2.85 3.18 8.28
CA TYR A 299 -1.62 2.67 8.90
C TYR A 299 -1.09 3.70 9.88
N ILE A 300 -0.85 3.27 11.12
CA ILE A 300 -0.28 4.10 12.20
C ILE A 300 1.12 3.55 12.48
N VAL A 301 2.15 4.31 12.16
CA VAL A 301 3.55 3.91 12.36
C VAL A 301 4.12 4.64 13.56
N PHE A 302 4.44 3.91 14.62
CA PHE A 302 5.02 4.42 15.86
C PHE A 302 6.54 4.26 15.85
N ASP A 303 7.27 5.30 16.22
CA ASP A 303 8.74 5.27 16.32
C ASP A 303 9.27 4.53 17.57
N SER A 304 8.41 3.87 18.32
CA SER A 304 8.73 3.12 19.53
C SER A 304 7.94 1.82 19.58
N CYS A 305 8.53 0.80 20.22
CA CYS A 305 7.82 -0.42 20.57
C CYS A 305 7.55 -0.39 22.08
N ASP A 306 6.27 -0.25 22.45
CA ASP A 306 5.80 -0.25 23.84
C ASP A 306 4.52 -1.10 23.93
N ASP A 307 4.46 -1.99 24.90
CA ASP A 307 3.29 -2.86 25.11
C ASP A 307 2.02 -2.05 25.41
N LYS A 308 2.14 -0.87 26.01
CA LYS A 308 1.02 0.04 26.26
C LYS A 308 0.33 0.53 25.00
N LEU A 309 1.05 0.56 23.87
CA LEU A 309 0.45 0.95 22.58
C LEU A 309 -0.61 -0.04 22.11
N GLU A 310 -0.48 -1.32 22.45
CA GLU A 310 -1.50 -2.33 22.11
C GLU A 310 -2.81 -2.07 22.86
N ASP A 311 -2.72 -1.83 24.19
CA ASP A 311 -3.90 -1.54 25.02
C ASP A 311 -4.61 -0.25 24.58
N GLU A 312 -3.82 0.77 24.18
CA GLU A 312 -4.37 2.02 23.66
C GLU A 312 -4.99 1.82 22.28
N THR A 313 -4.40 0.98 21.43
CA THR A 313 -4.88 0.73 20.06
C THR A 313 -6.20 -0.04 20.05
N GLN A 314 -6.43 -0.94 21.02
CA GLN A 314 -7.72 -1.62 21.16
C GLN A 314 -8.88 -0.64 21.41
N LYS A 315 -8.61 0.51 22.02
CA LYS A 315 -9.62 1.57 22.26
C LYS A 315 -10.04 2.29 20.98
N LEU A 316 -9.33 2.13 19.87
CA LEU A 316 -9.69 2.75 18.59
C LEU A 316 -11.02 2.20 18.05
N TYR A 317 -11.30 0.91 18.22
CA TYR A 317 -12.53 0.30 17.72
C TYR A 317 -13.80 1.00 18.24
N PRO A 318 -14.04 1.11 19.55
CA PRO A 318 -15.22 1.81 20.05
C PRO A 318 -15.23 3.29 19.69
N LEU A 319 -14.08 3.97 19.69
CA LEU A 319 -13.97 5.38 19.31
C LEU A 319 -14.42 5.63 17.86
N MET A 320 -14.01 4.78 16.91
CA MET A 320 -14.40 4.90 15.51
C MET A 320 -15.88 4.66 15.31
N LYS A 321 -16.45 3.69 16.02
CA LYS A 321 -17.88 3.36 15.97
C LYS A 321 -18.75 4.48 16.56
N ASP A 322 -18.37 5.02 17.71
CA ASP A 322 -19.12 6.11 18.35
C ASP A 322 -19.06 7.40 17.52
N ARG A 323 -17.91 7.66 16.88
CA ARG A 323 -17.78 8.84 16.01
C ARG A 323 -18.67 8.77 14.76
N MET A 324 -18.89 7.60 14.20
CA MET A 324 -19.84 7.45 13.10
C MET A 324 -21.25 7.83 13.52
N LYS A 325 -21.70 7.41 14.70
CA LYS A 325 -23.03 7.76 15.23
C LYS A 325 -23.25 9.28 15.38
N GLU A 326 -22.18 10.03 15.67
CA GLU A 326 -22.24 11.50 15.76
C GLU A 326 -22.37 12.17 14.38
N ILE A 327 -21.81 11.55 13.33
CA ILE A 327 -21.82 12.10 11.96
C ILE A 327 -23.09 11.69 11.22
N ASP A 328 -23.54 10.47 11.46
CA ASP A 328 -24.73 9.93 10.82
C ASP A 328 -25.57 9.06 11.78
N SER A 329 -26.82 9.45 11.95
CA SER A 329 -27.79 8.74 12.80
C SER A 329 -28.53 7.60 12.09
N SER A 330 -28.22 7.31 10.83
CA SER A 330 -28.93 6.34 9.99
C SER A 330 -28.71 4.87 10.35
N GLY A 331 -27.70 4.60 11.21
CA GLY A 331 -27.43 3.25 11.70
C GLY A 331 -26.33 2.48 10.97
N ILE A 332 -25.68 3.04 9.94
CA ILE A 332 -24.47 2.43 9.37
C ILE A 332 -23.37 2.42 10.43
N ILE A 333 -22.83 1.24 10.66
CA ILE A 333 -21.78 1.02 11.66
C ILE A 333 -20.50 0.63 10.94
N PRO A 334 -19.38 1.39 11.13
CA PRO A 334 -18.10 0.98 10.58
C PRO A 334 -17.62 -0.31 11.27
N GLU A 335 -17.02 -1.19 10.48
CA GLU A 335 -16.44 -2.45 10.92
C GLU A 335 -14.90 -2.40 10.82
N PRO A 336 -14.22 -1.62 11.68
CA PRO A 336 -12.77 -1.60 11.69
C PRO A 336 -12.22 -2.89 12.30
N ARG A 337 -11.23 -3.48 11.65
CA ARG A 337 -10.37 -4.55 12.18
C ARG A 337 -8.98 -4.01 12.33
N ILE A 338 -8.30 -4.40 13.39
CA ILE A 338 -7.00 -3.82 13.76
C ILE A 338 -5.98 -4.94 13.96
N CYS A 339 -4.84 -4.83 13.28
CA CYS A 339 -3.69 -5.71 13.47
C CYS A 339 -2.49 -4.91 13.95
N MET A 340 -1.84 -5.39 15.01
CA MET A 340 -0.63 -4.79 15.54
C MET A 340 0.60 -5.61 15.18
N LEU A 341 1.57 -4.98 14.54
CA LEU A 341 2.84 -5.55 14.07
C LEU A 341 4.02 -4.87 14.75
N ARG A 342 5.05 -5.62 15.14
CA ARG A 342 6.35 -5.14 15.64
C ARG A 342 7.47 -5.48 14.65
N TYR A 343 8.04 -4.48 14.02
CA TYR A 343 9.21 -4.65 13.16
C TYR A 343 10.50 -4.46 13.96
N PRO A 344 11.56 -5.28 13.81
CA PRO A 344 11.67 -6.48 12.96
C PRO A 344 11.23 -7.79 13.64
N LYS A 345 10.65 -7.72 14.86
CA LYS A 345 10.39 -8.89 15.71
C LYS A 345 9.43 -9.89 15.07
N ASP A 346 8.34 -9.39 14.48
CA ASP A 346 7.27 -10.23 13.93
C ASP A 346 7.56 -10.57 12.45
N LEU A 347 7.86 -9.55 11.64
CA LEU A 347 8.18 -9.68 10.21
C LEU A 347 9.38 -8.81 9.85
N GLU A 348 10.22 -9.29 8.91
CA GLU A 348 11.39 -8.54 8.41
C GLU A 348 11.27 -8.12 6.95
N ARG A 349 10.52 -8.88 6.12
CA ARG A 349 10.40 -8.62 4.69
C ARG A 349 9.32 -7.61 4.38
N TYR A 350 9.59 -6.72 3.43
CA TYR A 350 8.67 -5.69 2.98
C TYR A 350 7.35 -6.29 2.46
N GLU A 351 7.46 -7.34 1.65
CA GLU A 351 6.34 -8.00 1.01
C GLU A 351 5.38 -8.60 2.04
N ASP A 352 5.92 -9.25 3.07
CA ASP A 352 5.12 -9.90 4.12
C ASP A 352 4.35 -8.89 4.96
N ILE A 353 4.97 -7.74 5.27
CA ILE A 353 4.31 -6.64 6.00
C ILE A 353 3.15 -6.06 5.18
N VAL A 354 3.34 -5.87 3.88
CA VAL A 354 2.30 -5.38 2.97
C VAL A 354 1.16 -6.40 2.84
N ILE A 355 1.49 -7.68 2.66
CA ILE A 355 0.51 -8.77 2.56
C ILE A 355 -0.30 -8.88 3.85
N LEU A 356 0.36 -8.83 5.01
CA LEU A 356 -0.32 -8.83 6.30
C LEU A 356 -1.33 -7.69 6.37
N GLY A 357 -0.90 -6.46 6.03
CA GLY A 357 -1.76 -5.28 6.07
C GLY A 357 -3.04 -5.41 5.23
N HIS A 358 -2.96 -6.07 4.09
CA HIS A 358 -4.11 -6.25 3.20
C HIS A 358 -4.98 -7.46 3.53
N LYS A 359 -4.42 -8.54 4.10
CA LYS A 359 -5.11 -9.83 4.22
C LYS A 359 -5.47 -10.24 5.65
N PHE A 360 -4.92 -9.60 6.68
CA PHE A 360 -5.10 -10.05 8.07
C PHE A 360 -6.58 -10.19 8.48
N HIS A 361 -7.44 -9.31 7.95
CA HIS A 361 -8.86 -9.28 8.30
C HIS A 361 -9.61 -10.56 7.90
N GLY A 362 -9.16 -11.26 6.85
CA GLY A 362 -9.70 -12.55 6.42
C GLY A 362 -9.04 -13.76 7.10
N LEU A 363 -7.97 -13.54 7.88
CA LEU A 363 -7.23 -14.59 8.59
C LEU A 363 -7.61 -14.70 10.07
N ILE A 364 -8.52 -13.84 10.54
CA ILE A 364 -9.05 -13.84 11.90
C ILE A 364 -10.56 -14.09 11.90
N PRO A 365 -11.12 -14.67 12.98
CA PRO A 365 -12.57 -14.87 13.14
C PRO A 365 -13.36 -13.57 12.93
N TYR A 366 -14.59 -13.70 12.44
CA TYR A 366 -15.44 -12.53 12.13
C TYR A 366 -15.69 -11.64 13.35
N GLU A 367 -15.85 -12.22 14.53
CA GLU A 367 -16.11 -11.49 15.78
C GLU A 367 -14.86 -10.79 16.35
N GLN A 368 -13.68 -11.15 15.86
CA GLN A 368 -12.41 -10.60 16.37
C GLN A 368 -12.08 -9.28 15.70
N THR A 369 -12.03 -8.21 16.50
CA THR A 369 -11.76 -6.85 16.00
C THR A 369 -10.30 -6.42 16.15
N PHE A 370 -9.51 -7.13 16.97
CA PHE A 370 -8.10 -6.86 17.21
C PHE A 370 -7.29 -8.16 17.21
N CYS A 371 -6.10 -8.13 16.59
CA CYS A 371 -5.14 -9.22 16.60
C CYS A 371 -3.70 -8.70 16.66
N ARG A 372 -2.78 -9.58 17.04
CA ARG A 372 -1.35 -9.36 16.86
C ARG A 372 -0.88 -10.05 15.58
N ALA A 373 0.10 -9.48 14.92
CA ALA A 373 0.72 -10.13 13.78
C ALA A 373 1.28 -11.53 14.13
N SER A 374 1.83 -11.70 15.33
CA SER A 374 2.29 -12.99 15.86
C SER A 374 1.24 -14.08 15.87
N ASP A 375 -0.05 -13.73 15.97
CA ASP A 375 -1.15 -14.69 16.06
C ASP A 375 -1.50 -15.25 14.66
N ILE A 376 -1.05 -14.59 13.60
CA ILE A 376 -1.35 -14.87 12.20
C ILE A 376 -0.15 -15.47 11.45
N ILE A 377 1.06 -14.98 11.72
CA ILE A 377 2.29 -15.25 10.95
C ILE A 377 2.63 -16.75 10.86
N GLY A 378 2.33 -17.54 11.87
CA GLY A 378 2.55 -18.99 11.86
C GLY A 378 1.40 -19.80 11.27
N THR A 379 0.37 -19.16 10.71
CA THR A 379 -0.75 -19.88 10.11
C THR A 379 -0.42 -20.32 8.68
N LYS A 380 -0.93 -21.49 8.29
CA LYS A 380 -0.76 -22.02 6.93
C LYS A 380 -1.25 -21.03 5.86
N ASP A 381 -2.35 -20.36 6.13
CA ASP A 381 -2.96 -19.40 5.18
C ASP A 381 -2.08 -18.15 4.97
N PHE A 382 -1.42 -17.68 6.01
CA PHE A 382 -0.46 -16.58 5.90
C PHE A 382 0.79 -17.01 5.13
N GLU A 383 1.34 -18.19 5.41
CA GLU A 383 2.52 -18.74 4.72
C GLU A 383 2.25 -18.93 3.23
N ILE A 384 1.09 -19.48 2.87
CA ILE A 384 0.66 -19.61 1.47
C ILE A 384 0.55 -18.23 0.82
N GLY A 385 -0.10 -17.27 1.48
CA GLY A 385 -0.27 -15.92 0.96
C GLY A 385 1.05 -15.20 0.72
N SER A 386 2.01 -15.31 1.66
CA SER A 386 3.35 -14.70 1.57
C SER A 386 4.22 -15.31 0.47
N ASN A 387 4.07 -16.61 0.22
CA ASN A 387 4.88 -17.34 -0.75
C ASN A 387 4.17 -17.57 -2.10
N MET A 388 2.98 -17.02 -2.30
CA MET A 388 2.13 -17.32 -3.47
C MET A 388 2.84 -17.10 -4.81
N ASP A 389 3.64 -16.04 -4.95
CA ASP A 389 4.41 -15.78 -6.17
C ASP A 389 5.40 -16.92 -6.48
N SER A 390 6.11 -17.37 -5.46
CA SER A 390 7.06 -18.47 -5.57
C SER A 390 6.34 -19.80 -5.85
N ILE A 391 5.19 -20.02 -5.21
CA ILE A 391 4.34 -21.21 -5.39
C ILE A 391 3.84 -21.26 -6.84
N LEU A 392 3.26 -20.19 -7.36
CA LEU A 392 2.71 -20.15 -8.73
C LEU A 392 3.80 -20.33 -9.80
N ASN A 393 4.94 -19.65 -9.66
CA ASN A 393 6.06 -19.80 -10.59
C ASN A 393 6.64 -21.22 -10.56
N ARG A 394 6.74 -21.82 -9.37
CA ARG A 394 7.18 -23.21 -9.19
C ARG A 394 6.17 -24.18 -9.80
N ALA A 395 4.88 -23.93 -9.61
CA ALA A 395 3.80 -24.77 -10.15
C ALA A 395 3.78 -24.77 -11.68
N LEU A 396 3.96 -23.61 -12.31
CA LEU A 396 4.09 -23.48 -13.77
C LEU A 396 5.32 -24.23 -14.31
N THR A 397 6.47 -24.14 -13.60
CA THR A 397 7.73 -24.77 -14.04
C THR A 397 7.72 -26.30 -13.84
N ARG A 398 7.11 -26.78 -12.75
CA ARG A 398 7.15 -28.19 -12.33
C ARG A 398 5.87 -28.95 -12.67
N GLN A 399 4.92 -28.33 -13.36
CA GLN A 399 3.62 -28.90 -13.73
C GLN A 399 2.85 -29.44 -12.50
N SER A 400 2.82 -28.67 -11.40
CA SER A 400 2.09 -29.02 -10.17
C SER A 400 0.59 -28.71 -10.26
N PHE A 401 0.13 -28.16 -11.38
CA PHE A 401 -1.30 -28.01 -11.66
C PHE A 401 -1.88 -29.33 -12.17
N GLU A 402 -3.06 -29.66 -11.68
CA GLU A 402 -3.81 -30.85 -12.06
C GLU A 402 -5.21 -30.44 -12.54
N MET A 403 -5.74 -31.18 -13.54
CA MET A 403 -7.11 -30.98 -14.00
C MET A 403 -8.04 -31.99 -13.35
N TYR A 404 -9.11 -31.49 -12.78
CA TYR A 404 -10.24 -32.24 -12.23
C TYR A 404 -11.46 -31.96 -13.08
N TYR A 405 -12.42 -32.87 -13.08
CA TYR A 405 -13.63 -32.78 -13.88
C TYR A 405 -14.83 -33.07 -13.00
N GLN A 406 -15.81 -32.15 -12.99
CA GLN A 406 -17.04 -32.31 -12.24
C GLN A 406 -18.17 -32.72 -13.19
N PRO A 407 -18.79 -33.90 -13.02
CA PRO A 407 -19.83 -34.36 -13.90
C PRO A 407 -21.09 -33.49 -13.85
N ILE A 408 -21.70 -33.26 -15.02
CA ILE A 408 -22.96 -32.55 -15.20
C ILE A 408 -24.04 -33.52 -15.67
N TYR A 409 -25.12 -33.58 -14.91
CA TYR A 409 -26.22 -34.55 -15.12
C TYR A 409 -27.35 -33.90 -15.93
N SER A 410 -27.83 -34.60 -16.98
CA SER A 410 -29.01 -34.21 -17.74
C SER A 410 -30.29 -34.77 -17.12
N LEU A 411 -31.20 -33.87 -16.72
CA LEU A 411 -32.51 -34.25 -16.21
C LEU A 411 -33.38 -34.96 -17.28
N LYS A 412 -33.21 -34.57 -18.54
CA LYS A 412 -33.94 -35.14 -19.68
C LYS A 412 -33.42 -36.51 -20.06
N GLU A 413 -32.11 -36.69 -20.19
CA GLU A 413 -31.49 -37.93 -20.65
C GLU A 413 -31.24 -38.94 -19.52
N LYS A 414 -31.33 -38.44 -18.28
CA LYS A 414 -31.03 -39.21 -17.05
C LYS A 414 -29.63 -39.83 -17.08
N LYS A 415 -28.66 -39.10 -17.62
CA LYS A 415 -27.26 -39.49 -17.77
C LYS A 415 -26.35 -38.30 -17.54
N PHE A 416 -25.07 -38.56 -17.27
CA PHE A 416 -24.03 -37.54 -17.28
C PHE A 416 -23.62 -37.25 -18.72
N VAL A 417 -23.78 -36.01 -19.17
CA VAL A 417 -23.63 -35.65 -20.58
C VAL A 417 -22.46 -34.67 -20.83
N SER A 418 -21.93 -34.07 -19.80
CA SER A 418 -20.79 -33.12 -19.86
C SER A 418 -20.07 -33.09 -18.52
N ALA A 419 -19.02 -32.28 -18.44
CA ALA A 419 -18.32 -32.00 -17.20
C ALA A 419 -17.66 -30.63 -17.26
N GLU A 420 -17.50 -29.98 -16.13
CA GLU A 420 -16.69 -28.79 -15.98
C GLU A 420 -15.24 -29.15 -15.64
N ALA A 421 -14.29 -28.58 -16.37
CA ALA A 421 -12.86 -28.72 -16.15
C ALA A 421 -12.36 -27.69 -15.11
N LEU A 422 -11.85 -28.17 -14.00
CA LEU A 422 -11.50 -27.40 -12.84
C LEU A 422 -10.02 -27.59 -12.50
N ILE A 423 -9.24 -26.50 -12.54
CA ILE A 423 -7.83 -26.53 -12.16
C ILE A 423 -7.66 -26.70 -10.65
N ARG A 424 -6.66 -27.48 -10.26
CA ARG A 424 -6.24 -27.71 -8.87
C ARG A 424 -4.74 -27.46 -8.74
N LEU A 425 -4.32 -26.92 -7.59
CA LEU A 425 -2.93 -26.71 -7.27
C LEU A 425 -2.54 -27.56 -6.06
N ASN A 426 -1.64 -28.52 -6.30
CA ASN A 426 -1.02 -29.35 -5.27
C ASN A 426 0.45 -28.98 -5.11
N ASP A 427 0.74 -28.05 -4.17
CA ASP A 427 2.11 -27.63 -3.88
C ASP A 427 2.83 -28.66 -3.00
N LEU A 428 4.12 -28.89 -3.27
CA LEU A 428 4.91 -29.89 -2.56
C LEU A 428 5.10 -29.58 -1.06
N GLU A 429 5.10 -28.30 -0.69
CA GLU A 429 5.35 -27.86 0.69
C GLU A 429 4.05 -27.60 1.44
N HIS A 430 3.05 -27.04 0.74
CA HIS A 430 1.78 -26.62 1.36
C HIS A 430 0.60 -27.54 1.07
N GLY A 431 0.78 -28.56 0.19
CA GLY A 431 -0.27 -29.48 -0.24
C GLY A 431 -1.33 -28.78 -1.10
N PHE A 432 -2.58 -29.18 -0.96
CA PHE A 432 -3.70 -28.59 -1.72
C PHE A 432 -3.90 -27.12 -1.37
N ILE A 433 -3.93 -26.28 -2.41
CA ILE A 433 -4.24 -24.84 -2.33
C ILE A 433 -5.51 -24.58 -3.15
N SER A 434 -6.52 -23.98 -2.51
CA SER A 434 -7.82 -23.71 -3.13
C SER A 434 -7.71 -22.76 -4.32
N PRO A 435 -8.46 -23.01 -5.43
CA PRO A 435 -8.59 -22.04 -6.53
C PRO A 435 -9.01 -20.63 -6.08
N ALA A 436 -9.89 -20.52 -5.11
CA ALA A 436 -10.31 -19.25 -4.53
C ALA A 436 -9.15 -18.44 -3.90
N VAL A 437 -8.02 -19.09 -3.58
CA VAL A 437 -6.82 -18.43 -3.03
C VAL A 437 -5.81 -18.11 -4.12
N PHE A 438 -5.52 -19.04 -5.03
CA PHE A 438 -4.45 -18.85 -6.00
C PHE A 438 -4.88 -18.14 -7.30
N ILE A 439 -6.13 -18.27 -7.75
CA ILE A 439 -6.62 -17.63 -8.99
C ILE A 439 -6.58 -16.09 -8.87
N PRO A 440 -7.14 -15.44 -7.83
CA PRO A 440 -7.05 -13.99 -7.68
C PRO A 440 -5.60 -13.49 -7.55
N ALA A 441 -4.74 -14.28 -6.93
CA ALA A 441 -3.32 -13.97 -6.85
C ALA A 441 -2.62 -14.05 -8.22
N ALA A 442 -2.95 -15.06 -9.02
CA ALA A 442 -2.44 -15.22 -10.38
C ALA A 442 -2.91 -14.09 -11.30
N GLU A 443 -4.18 -13.66 -11.19
CA GLU A 443 -4.72 -12.52 -11.92
C GLU A 443 -3.98 -11.21 -11.58
N SER A 444 -3.83 -10.91 -10.30
CA SER A 444 -3.13 -9.70 -9.84
C SER A 444 -1.67 -9.60 -10.29
N LYS A 445 -1.06 -10.74 -10.64
CA LYS A 445 0.35 -10.87 -11.07
C LYS A 445 0.51 -11.11 -12.57
N GLY A 446 -0.57 -11.24 -13.31
CA GLY A 446 -0.55 -11.58 -14.73
C GLY A 446 -0.15 -13.05 -15.03
N LEU A 447 -0.07 -13.90 -13.99
CA LEU A 447 0.23 -15.33 -14.13
C LEU A 447 -0.99 -16.16 -14.55
N ILE A 448 -2.18 -15.55 -14.56
CA ILE A 448 -3.41 -16.20 -15.02
C ILE A 448 -3.33 -16.59 -16.50
N LEU A 449 -2.59 -15.85 -17.34
CA LEU A 449 -2.44 -16.14 -18.76
C LEU A 449 -1.70 -17.47 -19.01
N PRO A 450 -0.46 -17.68 -18.49
CA PRO A 450 0.20 -18.98 -18.66
C PRO A 450 -0.51 -20.13 -17.96
N ILE A 451 -1.26 -19.86 -16.86
CA ILE A 451 -2.13 -20.88 -16.24
C ILE A 451 -3.29 -21.22 -17.16
N GLY A 452 -3.93 -20.24 -17.79
CA GLY A 452 -5.01 -20.46 -18.75
C GLY A 452 -4.54 -21.21 -20.00
N ASP A 453 -3.35 -20.92 -20.52
CA ASP A 453 -2.74 -21.66 -21.61
C ASP A 453 -2.52 -23.15 -21.22
N PHE A 454 -2.05 -23.41 -20.00
CA PHE A 454 -1.93 -24.77 -19.45
C PHE A 454 -3.28 -25.48 -19.36
N VAL A 455 -4.33 -24.81 -18.88
CA VAL A 455 -5.69 -25.36 -18.77
C VAL A 455 -6.21 -25.74 -20.14
N LEU A 456 -6.17 -24.82 -21.11
CA LEU A 456 -6.63 -25.06 -22.48
C LEU A 456 -5.90 -26.27 -23.08
N GLU A 457 -4.58 -26.28 -23.06
CA GLU A 457 -3.79 -27.39 -23.63
C GLU A 457 -4.10 -28.72 -22.94
N SER A 458 -4.27 -28.73 -21.61
CA SER A 458 -4.58 -29.92 -20.84
C SER A 458 -5.97 -30.48 -21.18
N VAL A 459 -6.95 -29.60 -21.36
CA VAL A 459 -8.32 -30.02 -21.71
C VAL A 459 -8.39 -30.53 -23.15
N TYR A 460 -7.77 -29.82 -24.12
CA TYR A 460 -7.71 -30.30 -25.50
C TYR A 460 -7.06 -31.69 -25.63
N ARG A 461 -5.93 -31.88 -24.94
CA ARG A 461 -5.26 -33.18 -24.88
C ARG A 461 -6.18 -34.27 -24.27
N PHE A 462 -6.86 -33.96 -23.16
CA PHE A 462 -7.75 -34.89 -22.52
C PHE A 462 -8.92 -35.29 -23.43
N ILE A 463 -9.55 -34.31 -24.10
CA ILE A 463 -10.65 -34.55 -25.04
C ILE A 463 -10.19 -35.42 -26.21
N SER A 464 -8.99 -35.22 -26.73
CA SER A 464 -8.45 -36.05 -27.83
C SER A 464 -8.27 -37.53 -27.46
N GLU A 465 -8.13 -37.83 -26.16
CA GLU A 465 -8.00 -39.19 -25.63
C GLU A 465 -9.36 -39.85 -25.32
N LEU A 466 -10.48 -39.09 -25.36
CA LEU A 466 -11.81 -39.58 -24.98
C LEU A 466 -12.61 -40.07 -26.17
N ASP A 467 -13.30 -41.19 -25.97
CA ASP A 467 -14.36 -41.64 -26.85
C ASP A 467 -15.72 -41.09 -26.36
N PHE A 468 -16.10 -39.91 -26.86
CA PHE A 468 -17.30 -39.19 -26.44
C PHE A 468 -18.58 -40.00 -26.70
N GLU A 469 -18.67 -40.68 -27.82
CA GLU A 469 -19.84 -41.47 -28.17
C GLU A 469 -20.02 -42.64 -27.19
N LYS A 470 -18.93 -43.36 -26.93
CA LYS A 470 -18.94 -44.49 -26.00
C LYS A 470 -19.27 -44.04 -24.57
N LEU A 471 -18.73 -42.92 -24.12
CA LEU A 471 -18.98 -42.37 -22.79
C LEU A 471 -20.35 -41.69 -22.65
N GLY A 472 -21.01 -41.35 -23.77
CA GLY A 472 -22.26 -40.60 -23.79
C GLY A 472 -22.08 -39.12 -23.45
N LEU A 473 -20.85 -38.58 -23.57
CA LEU A 473 -20.53 -37.18 -23.32
C LEU A 473 -20.78 -36.32 -24.56
N LYS A 474 -21.11 -35.05 -24.38
CA LYS A 474 -21.33 -34.08 -25.46
C LYS A 474 -20.17 -33.10 -25.57
N TYR A 475 -19.80 -32.49 -24.47
CA TYR A 475 -18.74 -31.47 -24.41
C TYR A 475 -18.11 -31.41 -23.00
N ILE A 476 -16.98 -30.72 -22.90
CA ILE A 476 -16.35 -30.33 -21.64
C ILE A 476 -16.39 -28.80 -21.53
N GLU A 477 -16.76 -28.29 -20.35
CA GLU A 477 -16.77 -26.86 -20.03
C GLU A 477 -15.40 -26.41 -19.55
N VAL A 478 -14.97 -25.21 -20.01
CA VAL A 478 -13.67 -24.65 -19.71
C VAL A 478 -13.78 -23.17 -19.37
N ASN A 479 -13.36 -22.80 -18.19
CA ASN A 479 -13.35 -21.43 -17.72
C ASN A 479 -12.35 -20.55 -18.47
N LEU A 480 -12.78 -19.37 -18.92
CA LEU A 480 -11.94 -18.32 -19.49
C LEU A 480 -11.92 -17.08 -18.58
N SER A 481 -10.73 -16.67 -18.15
CA SER A 481 -10.56 -15.43 -17.39
C SER A 481 -10.76 -14.19 -18.26
N VAL A 482 -11.11 -13.05 -17.62
CA VAL A 482 -11.19 -11.73 -18.29
C VAL A 482 -9.88 -11.42 -19.04
N ALA A 483 -8.74 -11.72 -18.42
CA ALA A 483 -7.44 -11.46 -19.01
C ALA A 483 -7.19 -12.25 -20.32
N GLN A 484 -7.65 -13.51 -20.37
CA GLN A 484 -7.59 -14.31 -21.61
C GLN A 484 -8.53 -13.75 -22.66
N CYS A 485 -9.76 -13.40 -22.30
CA CYS A 485 -10.74 -12.82 -23.23
C CYS A 485 -10.26 -11.48 -23.85
N LEU A 486 -9.36 -10.76 -23.20
CA LEU A 486 -8.73 -9.52 -23.70
C LEU A 486 -7.54 -9.77 -24.64
N GLN A 487 -7.02 -11.01 -24.74
CA GLN A 487 -5.93 -11.33 -25.66
C GLN A 487 -6.43 -11.38 -27.10
N LYS A 488 -5.89 -10.52 -27.98
CA LYS A 488 -6.27 -10.47 -29.41
C LYS A 488 -5.95 -11.75 -30.19
N ASP A 489 -5.01 -12.55 -29.68
CA ASP A 489 -4.56 -13.82 -30.26
C ASP A 489 -5.29 -15.03 -29.68
N LEU A 490 -6.28 -14.84 -28.78
CA LEU A 490 -7.03 -15.96 -28.18
C LEU A 490 -7.71 -16.85 -29.24
N PRO A 491 -8.43 -16.33 -30.26
CA PRO A 491 -9.04 -17.17 -31.28
C PRO A 491 -8.01 -18.00 -32.07
N GLN A 492 -6.84 -17.43 -32.34
CA GLN A 492 -5.75 -18.11 -33.03
C GLN A 492 -5.13 -19.21 -32.17
N LYS A 493 -4.91 -18.98 -30.88
CA LYS A 493 -4.45 -20.01 -29.94
C LYS A 493 -5.40 -21.21 -29.87
N ILE A 494 -6.70 -20.92 -29.85
CA ILE A 494 -7.73 -21.97 -29.86
C ILE A 494 -7.66 -22.77 -31.16
N GLU A 495 -7.49 -22.11 -32.30
CA GLU A 495 -7.31 -22.76 -33.60
C GLU A 495 -6.07 -23.66 -33.63
N GLU A 496 -4.93 -23.20 -33.12
CA GLU A 496 -3.70 -23.98 -33.02
C GLU A 496 -3.89 -25.25 -32.16
N LEU A 497 -4.66 -25.17 -31.07
CA LEU A 497 -4.97 -26.30 -30.21
C LEU A 497 -5.95 -27.27 -30.90
N GLU A 498 -6.97 -26.77 -31.61
CA GLU A 498 -7.91 -27.55 -32.41
C GLU A 498 -7.17 -28.38 -33.45
N GLU A 499 -6.26 -27.75 -34.20
CA GLU A 499 -5.44 -28.43 -35.21
C GLU A 499 -4.47 -29.45 -34.58
N LYS A 500 -3.81 -29.08 -33.50
CA LYS A 500 -2.82 -29.91 -32.80
C LYS A 500 -3.41 -31.20 -32.24
N TYR A 501 -4.60 -31.10 -31.64
CA TYR A 501 -5.24 -32.23 -30.94
C TYR A 501 -6.38 -32.84 -31.73
N HIS A 502 -6.74 -32.32 -32.89
CA HIS A 502 -7.86 -32.79 -33.75
C HIS A 502 -9.20 -32.83 -33.00
N VAL A 503 -9.45 -31.86 -32.13
CA VAL A 503 -10.68 -31.72 -31.35
C VAL A 503 -11.65 -30.81 -32.08
N THR A 504 -12.88 -31.29 -32.31
CA THR A 504 -13.91 -30.48 -32.97
C THR A 504 -14.54 -29.46 -32.00
N PRO A 505 -14.95 -28.28 -32.48
CA PRO A 505 -15.48 -27.20 -31.62
C PRO A 505 -16.69 -27.58 -30.75
N ASP A 506 -17.52 -28.52 -31.24
CA ASP A 506 -18.70 -29.02 -30.53
C ASP A 506 -18.37 -29.78 -29.24
N LYS A 507 -17.11 -30.16 -29.02
CA LYS A 507 -16.64 -30.86 -27.82
C LYS A 507 -16.22 -29.93 -26.68
N ILE A 508 -16.21 -28.65 -26.92
CA ILE A 508 -15.82 -27.65 -25.90
C ILE A 508 -16.88 -26.56 -25.78
N ASN A 509 -17.24 -26.26 -24.55
CA ASN A 509 -18.03 -25.09 -24.19
C ASN A 509 -17.18 -24.18 -23.30
N PHE A 510 -17.04 -22.92 -23.67
CA PHE A 510 -16.27 -21.95 -22.87
C PHE A 510 -17.16 -21.25 -21.85
N GLU A 511 -16.67 -21.14 -20.63
CA GLU A 511 -17.35 -20.43 -19.55
C GLU A 511 -16.76 -19.04 -19.34
N ILE A 512 -17.62 -18.05 -19.23
CA ILE A 512 -17.28 -16.67 -18.87
C ILE A 512 -18.12 -16.23 -17.68
N THR A 513 -17.48 -15.53 -16.73
CA THR A 513 -18.19 -14.99 -15.56
C THR A 513 -18.95 -13.71 -15.91
N GLU A 514 -19.91 -13.32 -15.05
CA GLU A 514 -20.65 -12.07 -15.19
C GLU A 514 -19.72 -10.86 -15.19
N THR A 515 -18.63 -10.86 -14.43
CA THR A 515 -17.62 -9.79 -14.38
C THR A 515 -16.87 -9.63 -15.70
N THR A 516 -16.56 -10.74 -16.41
CA THR A 516 -15.99 -10.69 -17.77
C THR A 516 -16.92 -9.93 -18.69
N TYR A 517 -18.20 -10.15 -18.49
CA TYR A 517 -19.25 -9.58 -19.25
C TYR A 517 -19.48 -8.07 -18.99
N GLU A 518 -19.34 -7.60 -17.77
CA GLU A 518 -19.44 -6.16 -17.42
C GLU A 518 -18.34 -5.32 -18.09
N ASN A 519 -17.19 -5.92 -18.33
CA ASN A 519 -16.01 -5.29 -18.92
C ASN A 519 -15.89 -5.49 -20.45
N ILE A 520 -16.97 -5.87 -21.15
CA ILE A 520 -16.94 -6.07 -22.61
C ILE A 520 -16.60 -4.75 -23.33
N GLY A 521 -15.30 -4.62 -23.65
CA GLY A 521 -14.83 -3.74 -24.70
C GLY A 521 -14.86 -4.42 -26.06
N ASP A 522 -14.55 -3.68 -27.13
CA ASP A 522 -14.57 -4.17 -28.50
C ASP A 522 -13.79 -5.48 -28.70
N VAL A 523 -12.63 -5.63 -28.04
CA VAL A 523 -11.75 -6.81 -28.15
C VAL A 523 -12.39 -8.09 -27.65
N ILE A 524 -13.06 -8.03 -26.47
CA ILE A 524 -13.74 -9.22 -25.93
C ILE A 524 -14.87 -9.64 -26.86
N HIS A 525 -15.66 -8.67 -27.33
CA HIS A 525 -16.77 -8.95 -28.24
C HIS A 525 -16.30 -9.58 -29.56
N GLU A 526 -15.24 -9.04 -30.16
CA GLU A 526 -14.62 -9.57 -31.39
C GLU A 526 -14.11 -11.00 -31.17
N ASN A 527 -13.43 -11.27 -30.05
CA ASN A 527 -12.93 -12.60 -29.73
C ASN A 527 -14.06 -13.61 -29.55
N LEU A 528 -15.10 -13.28 -28.78
CA LEU A 528 -16.25 -14.18 -28.60
C LEU A 528 -16.97 -14.47 -29.91
N GLN A 529 -17.14 -13.47 -30.78
CA GLN A 529 -17.73 -13.67 -32.10
C GLN A 529 -16.85 -14.57 -33.00
N ALA A 530 -15.55 -14.36 -33.03
CA ALA A 530 -14.62 -15.15 -33.83
C ALA A 530 -14.62 -16.62 -33.38
N ILE A 531 -14.60 -16.88 -32.07
CA ILE A 531 -14.64 -18.23 -31.50
C ILE A 531 -16.00 -18.89 -31.78
N THR A 532 -17.12 -18.16 -31.65
CA THR A 532 -18.46 -18.67 -31.97
C THR A 532 -18.60 -18.98 -33.45
N ALA A 533 -18.05 -18.17 -34.35
CA ALA A 533 -18.07 -18.40 -35.80
C ALA A 533 -17.37 -19.71 -36.20
N ARG A 534 -16.45 -20.22 -35.40
CA ARG A 534 -15.80 -21.53 -35.57
C ARG A 534 -16.66 -22.72 -35.06
N GLY A 535 -17.74 -22.44 -34.36
CA GLY A 535 -18.66 -23.49 -33.88
C GLY A 535 -18.59 -23.77 -32.36
N TYR A 536 -17.75 -23.08 -31.63
CA TYR A 536 -17.71 -23.16 -30.17
C TYR A 536 -18.94 -22.52 -29.53
N THR A 537 -19.32 -23.01 -28.34
CA THR A 537 -20.43 -22.46 -27.57
C THR A 537 -19.90 -21.80 -26.27
N PHE A 538 -20.70 -20.87 -25.73
CA PHE A 538 -20.39 -20.21 -24.48
C PHE A 538 -21.48 -20.42 -23.44
N SER A 539 -21.07 -20.50 -22.16
CA SER A 539 -21.91 -20.43 -20.98
C SER A 539 -21.59 -19.19 -20.15
N LEU A 540 -22.61 -18.65 -19.50
CA LEU A 540 -22.47 -17.62 -18.49
C LEU A 540 -22.47 -18.27 -17.13
N ASP A 541 -21.43 -18.05 -16.36
CA ASP A 541 -21.25 -18.58 -15.00
C ASP A 541 -21.73 -17.58 -13.92
N ASP A 542 -21.99 -18.08 -12.70
CA ASP A 542 -22.38 -17.34 -11.50
C ASP A 542 -23.65 -16.48 -11.66
N TYR A 543 -24.63 -16.88 -12.52
CA TYR A 543 -25.84 -16.10 -12.71
C TYR A 543 -26.68 -16.04 -11.43
N GLY A 544 -26.92 -14.81 -10.95
CA GLY A 544 -27.73 -14.51 -9.75
C GLY A 544 -26.95 -14.01 -8.55
N THR A 545 -25.61 -13.95 -8.62
CA THR A 545 -24.76 -13.42 -7.52
C THR A 545 -24.57 -11.90 -7.57
N GLY A 546 -24.90 -11.24 -8.69
CA GLY A 546 -24.68 -9.82 -8.93
C GLY A 546 -25.84 -9.08 -9.58
N TYR A 547 -25.52 -7.97 -10.25
CA TYR A 547 -26.48 -7.14 -10.99
C TYR A 547 -26.73 -7.67 -12.41
N SER A 548 -27.21 -8.92 -12.52
CA SER A 548 -27.42 -9.57 -13.82
C SER A 548 -28.39 -8.77 -14.70
N ASN A 549 -27.84 -8.10 -15.72
CA ASN A 549 -28.67 -7.39 -16.70
C ASN A 549 -29.15 -8.33 -17.80
N ILE A 550 -30.38 -8.79 -17.70
CA ILE A 550 -30.99 -9.74 -18.64
C ILE A 550 -30.95 -9.28 -20.12
N GLN A 551 -31.02 -7.97 -20.39
CA GLN A 551 -30.91 -7.47 -21.77
C GLN A 551 -29.56 -7.79 -22.39
N ARG A 552 -28.53 -7.85 -21.55
CA ARG A 552 -27.20 -8.20 -22.00
C ARG A 552 -27.09 -9.71 -22.28
N VAL A 553 -27.63 -10.57 -21.42
CA VAL A 553 -27.65 -12.03 -21.65
C VAL A 553 -28.25 -12.38 -23.03
N SER A 554 -29.23 -11.61 -23.49
CA SER A 554 -29.87 -11.83 -24.79
C SER A 554 -29.01 -11.46 -26.00
N ARG A 555 -28.00 -10.60 -25.83
CA ARG A 555 -27.14 -10.07 -26.92
C ARG A 555 -25.89 -10.90 -27.18
N LEU A 556 -25.48 -11.71 -26.22
CA LEU A 556 -24.30 -12.55 -26.34
C LEU A 556 -24.61 -13.89 -27.02
N PRO A 557 -23.61 -14.51 -27.68
CA PRO A 557 -23.73 -15.83 -28.28
C PRO A 557 -23.70 -16.95 -27.22
N LEU A 558 -24.36 -16.73 -26.09
CA LEU A 558 -24.43 -17.73 -25.01
C LEU A 558 -25.43 -18.81 -25.37
N LYS A 559 -25.07 -20.06 -25.13
CA LYS A 559 -25.94 -21.21 -25.25
C LYS A 559 -26.51 -21.62 -23.89
N ILE A 560 -25.70 -21.59 -22.86
CA ILE A 560 -25.98 -22.09 -21.52
C ILE A 560 -25.89 -20.95 -20.49
N ILE A 561 -26.75 -21.01 -19.47
CA ILE A 561 -26.68 -20.14 -18.29
C ILE A 561 -26.55 -21.05 -17.06
N LYS A 562 -25.52 -20.84 -16.26
CA LYS A 562 -25.29 -21.58 -15.02
C LYS A 562 -25.88 -20.77 -13.86
N ILE A 563 -26.86 -21.31 -13.19
CA ILE A 563 -27.53 -20.71 -12.04
C ILE A 563 -26.74 -21.04 -10.79
N ASP A 564 -26.25 -20.02 -10.11
CA ASP A 564 -25.40 -20.16 -8.92
C ASP A 564 -26.14 -20.82 -7.74
N LYS A 565 -25.35 -21.49 -6.88
CA LYS A 565 -25.81 -22.14 -5.65
C LYS A 565 -26.66 -21.25 -4.75
N THR A 566 -26.37 -19.95 -4.65
CA THR A 566 -27.13 -19.02 -3.79
C THR A 566 -28.61 -19.01 -4.13
N MET A 567 -28.97 -19.06 -5.41
CA MET A 567 -30.37 -19.15 -5.83
C MET A 567 -31.01 -20.49 -5.47
N VAL A 568 -30.22 -21.55 -5.42
CA VAL A 568 -30.71 -22.89 -4.97
C VAL A 568 -30.96 -22.89 -3.46
N ASP A 569 -30.05 -22.34 -2.69
CA ASP A 569 -30.19 -22.23 -1.23
C ASP A 569 -31.40 -21.36 -0.84
N ASP A 570 -31.72 -20.32 -1.61
CA ASP A 570 -32.87 -19.46 -1.39
C ASP A 570 -34.22 -20.10 -1.75
N MET A 571 -34.25 -21.24 -2.48
CA MET A 571 -35.49 -21.93 -2.88
C MET A 571 -36.33 -22.42 -1.70
N ASP A 572 -35.79 -22.47 -0.51
CA ASP A 572 -36.53 -22.83 0.70
C ASP A 572 -37.44 -21.70 1.17
N THR A 573 -37.28 -20.48 0.65
CA THR A 573 -38.17 -19.36 0.91
C THR A 573 -39.23 -19.20 -0.19
N PRO A 574 -40.46 -18.73 0.11
CA PRO A 574 -41.49 -18.49 -0.91
C PRO A 574 -41.06 -17.52 -2.02
N ASP A 575 -40.29 -16.49 -1.65
CA ASP A 575 -39.80 -15.48 -2.59
C ASP A 575 -38.69 -16.05 -3.46
N GLY A 576 -37.70 -16.77 -2.89
CA GLY A 576 -36.62 -17.41 -3.62
C GLY A 576 -37.14 -18.48 -4.60
N MET A 577 -38.13 -19.31 -4.18
CA MET A 577 -38.82 -20.25 -5.06
C MET A 577 -39.51 -19.53 -6.23
N THR A 578 -40.12 -18.36 -5.98
CA THR A 578 -40.79 -17.59 -7.01
C THR A 578 -39.78 -16.98 -7.98
N ILE A 579 -38.65 -16.46 -7.46
CA ILE A 579 -37.54 -15.93 -8.26
C ILE A 579 -36.96 -17.03 -9.15
N MET A 580 -36.58 -18.16 -8.57
CA MET A 580 -36.04 -19.30 -9.32
C MET A 580 -36.96 -19.72 -10.47
N ARG A 581 -38.27 -19.95 -10.19
CA ARG A 581 -39.24 -20.34 -11.20
C ARG A 581 -39.35 -19.35 -12.35
N ASN A 582 -39.43 -18.06 -12.05
CA ASN A 582 -39.52 -17.02 -13.07
C ASN A 582 -38.22 -16.87 -13.87
N THR A 583 -37.06 -17.02 -13.23
CA THR A 583 -35.75 -17.02 -13.89
C THR A 583 -35.66 -18.18 -14.88
N VAL A 584 -35.96 -19.43 -14.45
CA VAL A 584 -35.96 -20.60 -15.33
C VAL A 584 -36.90 -20.37 -16.52
N ARG A 585 -38.15 -19.94 -16.26
CA ARG A 585 -39.12 -19.66 -17.32
C ARG A 585 -38.61 -18.64 -18.33
N MET A 586 -38.10 -17.51 -17.86
CA MET A 586 -37.57 -16.44 -18.70
C MET A 586 -36.40 -16.92 -19.57
N MET A 587 -35.45 -17.66 -19.02
CA MET A 587 -34.30 -18.20 -19.77
C MET A 587 -34.76 -19.19 -20.84
N LYS A 588 -35.76 -20.02 -20.52
CA LYS A 588 -36.34 -20.96 -21.50
C LYS A 588 -37.07 -20.23 -22.63
N GLU A 589 -37.81 -19.15 -22.35
CA GLU A 589 -38.47 -18.31 -23.36
C GLU A 589 -37.48 -17.69 -24.35
N ILE A 590 -36.27 -17.31 -23.89
CA ILE A 590 -35.17 -16.80 -24.75
C ILE A 590 -34.28 -17.94 -25.31
N LYS A 591 -34.73 -19.20 -25.21
CA LYS A 591 -34.07 -20.41 -25.77
C LYS A 591 -32.68 -20.68 -25.22
N LYS A 592 -32.43 -20.40 -23.95
CA LYS A 592 -31.20 -20.80 -23.28
C LYS A 592 -31.36 -22.14 -22.59
N GLU A 593 -30.28 -22.91 -22.56
CA GLU A 593 -30.17 -24.13 -21.72
C GLU A 593 -29.70 -23.69 -20.32
N LEU A 594 -30.09 -24.44 -19.29
CA LEU A 594 -29.79 -24.12 -17.90
C LEU A 594 -29.03 -25.24 -17.22
N VAL A 595 -27.91 -24.89 -16.59
CA VAL A 595 -27.23 -25.70 -15.58
C VAL A 595 -27.54 -25.10 -14.23
N VAL A 596 -28.00 -25.88 -13.27
CA VAL A 596 -28.20 -25.45 -11.89
C VAL A 596 -27.08 -26.02 -11.04
N GLU A 597 -26.33 -25.15 -10.41
CA GLU A 597 -25.13 -25.50 -9.66
C GLU A 597 -25.37 -25.68 -8.17
N GLY A 598 -24.40 -26.29 -7.48
CA GLY A 598 -24.37 -26.40 -6.02
C GLY A 598 -25.48 -27.28 -5.43
N VAL A 599 -26.09 -28.15 -6.18
CA VAL A 599 -27.10 -29.09 -5.66
C VAL A 599 -26.40 -30.16 -4.80
N GLU A 600 -26.62 -30.09 -3.48
CA GLU A 600 -25.99 -30.97 -2.49
C GLU A 600 -26.95 -32.06 -1.95
N GLN A 601 -28.26 -31.88 -2.13
CA GLN A 601 -29.31 -32.78 -1.61
C GLN A 601 -30.30 -33.21 -2.69
N ALA A 602 -31.10 -34.23 -2.40
CA ALA A 602 -32.07 -34.75 -3.33
C ALA A 602 -33.33 -33.86 -3.47
N GLU A 603 -33.69 -33.12 -2.43
CA GLU A 603 -34.94 -32.36 -2.39
C GLU A 603 -35.08 -31.31 -3.49
N PRO A 604 -34.05 -30.49 -3.83
CA PRO A 604 -34.13 -29.53 -4.93
C PRO A 604 -34.35 -30.17 -6.30
N LEU A 605 -33.89 -31.41 -6.53
CA LEU A 605 -33.93 -32.08 -7.85
C LEU A 605 -35.35 -32.21 -8.41
N GLU A 606 -36.31 -32.65 -7.61
CA GLU A 606 -37.70 -32.83 -8.06
C GLU A 606 -38.31 -31.47 -8.41
N LYS A 607 -38.03 -30.44 -7.60
CA LYS A 607 -38.49 -29.07 -7.83
C LYS A 607 -37.92 -28.51 -9.14
N LEU A 608 -36.59 -28.69 -9.37
CA LEU A 608 -35.89 -28.24 -10.57
C LEU A 608 -36.34 -28.97 -11.84
N ALA A 609 -36.55 -30.28 -11.73
CA ALA A 609 -37.12 -31.08 -12.82
C ALA A 609 -38.54 -30.63 -13.20
N ALA A 610 -39.39 -30.32 -12.21
CA ALA A 610 -40.74 -29.77 -12.44
C ALA A 610 -40.72 -28.37 -13.08
N MET A 611 -39.67 -27.59 -12.91
CA MET A 611 -39.46 -26.28 -13.55
C MET A 611 -38.86 -26.40 -14.97
N ASN A 612 -38.56 -27.64 -15.45
CA ASN A 612 -37.98 -27.88 -16.77
C ASN A 612 -36.54 -27.32 -16.93
N CYS A 613 -35.71 -27.41 -15.86
CA CYS A 613 -34.27 -27.23 -15.96
C CYS A 613 -33.64 -28.33 -16.83
N ASP A 614 -32.50 -28.05 -17.48
CA ASP A 614 -31.88 -29.04 -18.40
C ASP A 614 -30.84 -29.90 -17.70
N TYR A 615 -29.96 -29.27 -16.93
CA TYR A 615 -28.80 -29.91 -16.33
C TYR A 615 -28.62 -29.52 -14.87
N ILE A 616 -27.99 -30.42 -14.11
CA ILE A 616 -27.67 -30.23 -12.70
C ILE A 616 -26.21 -30.55 -12.46
N GLN A 617 -25.56 -29.71 -11.67
CA GLN A 617 -24.20 -29.93 -11.17
C GLN A 617 -24.17 -29.73 -9.65
N GLY A 618 -23.50 -30.64 -8.94
CA GLY A 618 -23.38 -30.51 -7.48
C GLY A 618 -22.88 -31.76 -6.79
N PHE A 619 -22.55 -31.60 -5.52
CA PHE A 619 -21.99 -32.67 -4.69
C PHE A 619 -22.98 -33.81 -4.40
N TYR A 620 -24.26 -33.59 -4.66
CA TYR A 620 -25.23 -34.67 -4.63
C TYR A 620 -24.85 -35.79 -5.59
N PHE A 621 -24.34 -35.47 -6.78
CA PHE A 621 -23.91 -36.46 -7.77
C PHE A 621 -22.43 -36.82 -7.61
N SER A 622 -21.56 -35.83 -7.64
CA SER A 622 -20.11 -36.02 -7.50
C SER A 622 -19.40 -34.71 -7.16
N ARG A 623 -18.34 -34.82 -6.37
CA ARG A 623 -17.32 -33.80 -6.29
C ARG A 623 -16.47 -33.81 -7.57
N PRO A 624 -15.70 -32.74 -7.86
CA PRO A 624 -14.70 -32.78 -8.92
C PRO A 624 -13.73 -33.96 -8.76
N LEU A 625 -13.53 -34.72 -9.82
CA LEU A 625 -12.74 -35.95 -9.84
C LEU A 625 -11.47 -35.79 -10.68
N PRO A 626 -10.35 -36.39 -10.29
CA PRO A 626 -9.17 -36.48 -11.16
C PRO A 626 -9.54 -37.21 -12.48
N GLN A 627 -8.84 -36.89 -13.57
CA GLN A 627 -9.12 -37.36 -14.92
C GLN A 627 -9.47 -38.87 -15.01
N LYS A 628 -8.66 -39.75 -14.40
CA LYS A 628 -8.89 -41.21 -14.46
C LYS A 628 -10.14 -41.66 -13.69
N GLU A 629 -10.38 -41.00 -12.55
CA GLU A 629 -11.55 -41.28 -11.72
C GLU A 629 -12.83 -40.78 -12.39
N PHE A 630 -12.77 -39.62 -13.05
CA PHE A 630 -13.88 -39.10 -13.83
C PHE A 630 -14.30 -40.06 -14.94
N VAL A 631 -13.36 -40.56 -15.75
CA VAL A 631 -13.68 -41.51 -16.82
C VAL A 631 -14.33 -42.77 -16.26
N ARG A 632 -13.82 -43.32 -15.16
CA ARG A 632 -14.40 -44.47 -14.48
C ARG A 632 -15.82 -44.19 -14.01
N PHE A 633 -16.01 -43.05 -13.34
CA PHE A 633 -17.31 -42.63 -12.84
C PHE A 633 -18.36 -42.54 -13.98
N ILE A 634 -18.01 -41.94 -15.11
CA ILE A 634 -18.90 -41.84 -16.27
C ILE A 634 -19.24 -43.23 -16.83
N MET A 635 -18.24 -44.11 -16.96
CA MET A 635 -18.49 -45.48 -17.45
C MET A 635 -19.47 -46.26 -16.56
N GLU A 636 -19.28 -46.16 -15.24
CA GLU A 636 -20.12 -46.85 -14.25
C GLU A 636 -21.57 -46.33 -14.28
N HIS A 637 -21.75 -45.00 -14.33
CA HIS A 637 -23.08 -44.41 -14.19
C HIS A 637 -23.85 -44.28 -15.50
N ASN A 638 -23.18 -44.22 -16.65
CA ASN A 638 -23.83 -44.19 -17.96
C ASN A 638 -24.08 -45.61 -18.54
N GLY A 639 -23.71 -46.67 -17.81
CA GLY A 639 -23.98 -48.06 -18.21
C GLY A 639 -23.12 -48.53 -19.39
N VAL A 640 -21.86 -48.10 -19.42
CA VAL A 640 -20.90 -48.44 -20.50
C VAL A 640 -19.99 -49.61 -20.12
N MET A 641 -20.09 -50.10 -18.89
CA MET A 641 -19.39 -51.32 -18.41
C MET A 641 -20.13 -52.59 -18.76
#